data_81325f7f56c3d2091bcca6ea4883cb6e
#
_entry.id   81325f7f56c3d2091bcca6ea4883cb6e
#
_cell.length_a   1.000
_cell.length_b   1.000
_cell.length_c   1.000
_cell.angle_alpha   90.00
_cell.angle_beta   90.00
_cell.angle_gamma   90.00
#
_symmetry.space_group_name_H-M   'P 1'
#
loop_
_entity.id
_entity.type
_entity.pdbx_description
1 polymer ?
#
loop_
_entity_poly.entity_id
_entity_poly.type
_entity_poly.pdbx_seq_one_letter_code
_entity_poly.pdbx_strand_id
1 'polypeptide(L)'
;MARLRRRQAGTRQRAPGNGQWRRALDFPVASCLSPIARHLAALLLLLTAALLASCTTPRALSTPAVLAGSAPTTVSSNTLLADYAGTRACEGCHADKVESWLRSPMHNMTREPALAEVHGPFDGTTFTFKEDTARLETVGSARFVTLASRRFGSAVYRLTRVIGGHHREDYAGVAVATARPDAPVLGEAEELVMPVSWVFPASSSPPGTKGALRYKGYSVMVKERPGLHAGPVWSQTCIFCHNTPTYLSTVLGALAGPGAKPYQGEVVDPLLPLDRRATWTVTDPAGLSTVLEAELARLGARRAHPTPAQAVDTTRRSFKREHLVELGIGCEACHLGAAEHVRDPRRRPSFEPRSAVFAVTWPSAAKGAPQQRAAGINRACARCHQVLFSGYEPTWEGGQRHGNAGGSHINSGEARDFLLGACSSTLSCAECHDPHAADGTAKLRALPAAAKDALCTKCHTSLSSTDALRAHAHHDPAGEGARCIGCHMPKKNLALDGTSTPYHRIGSPNDPQRVLLDRPIECALCHADRTVESLASTMESWWKRPYDRDVLRKLYGALDANVLLATAERGKPHEQAIAFYALGEARMKRAAPLLAGQLTHPYPLVRGYAKRALDRISGAAVPIDIDGDDALIAAAAKEWLLGHP
;
A
#
# COMPACT_ATOMS: atom_id res chain seq x y z
N MET A 1 3.89 66.26 15.23
CA MET A 1 2.55 66.87 15.35
C MET A 1 1.59 65.69 15.42
N ALA A 2 1.15 65.40 16.61
CA ALA A 2 -0.12 65.64 17.29
C ALA A 2 -1.22 64.67 16.81
N ARG A 3 -1.47 63.63 17.63
CA ARG A 3 -2.60 63.42 18.57
C ARG A 3 -3.94 63.21 17.85
N LEU A 4 -4.60 62.06 18.11
CA LEU A 4 -5.67 61.90 19.12
C LEU A 4 -6.19 60.44 19.15
N ARG A 5 -6.12 59.83 20.22
CA ARG A 5 -6.89 59.03 21.15
C ARG A 5 -8.43 59.15 21.05
N ARG A 6 -9.10 58.00 21.17
CA ARG A 6 -10.17 57.62 22.14
C ARG A 6 -10.60 56.17 21.83
N ARG A 7 -10.47 55.18 22.68
CA ARG A 7 -11.14 54.75 23.90
C ARG A 7 -12.66 54.64 23.79
N GLN A 8 -13.14 53.39 23.93
CA GLN A 8 -14.14 52.89 24.90
C GLN A 8 -14.34 51.40 24.62
N ALA A 9 -14.03 50.47 25.53
CA ALA A 9 -14.77 49.99 26.69
C ALA A 9 -16.09 49.35 26.26
N GLY A 10 -16.31 48.10 26.30
CA GLY A 10 -16.30 47.13 27.41
C GLY A 10 -17.73 46.62 27.59
N THR A 11 -17.95 45.34 27.56
CA THR A 11 -18.81 44.71 28.57
C THR A 11 -18.74 43.19 28.41
N ARG A 12 -18.29 42.55 29.46
CA ARG A 12 -18.45 41.10 29.75
C ARG A 12 -19.92 40.90 30.15
N GLN A 13 -20.56 39.84 29.67
CA GLN A 13 -21.68 39.24 30.41
C GLN A 13 -21.42 37.72 30.57
N ARG A 14 -21.52 37.37 31.84
CA ARG A 14 -21.42 36.03 32.41
C ARG A 14 -22.70 35.23 32.14
N ALA A 15 -22.53 33.90 32.08
CA ALA A 15 -23.62 32.94 32.23
C ALA A 15 -24.26 32.96 33.63
N PRO A 16 -25.50 32.55 33.76
CA PRO A 16 -25.97 31.74 34.89
C PRO A 16 -26.57 30.42 34.33
N GLY A 17 -26.38 29.23 34.90
CA GLY A 17 -26.73 28.89 36.28
C GLY A 17 -27.96 28.00 36.25
N ASN A 18 -27.79 26.72 36.58
CA ASN A 18 -28.80 25.68 36.81
C ASN A 18 -30.11 26.15 37.42
N GLY A 19 -31.24 25.65 36.92
CA GLY A 19 -32.55 25.76 37.55
C GLY A 19 -33.46 24.62 37.11
N GLN A 20 -33.71 23.71 38.03
CA GLN A 20 -34.69 22.64 38.00
C GLN A 20 -36.08 23.18 37.72
N TRP A 21 -36.83 22.56 36.82
CA TRP A 21 -38.29 22.60 36.83
C TRP A 21 -38.84 21.17 36.78
N ARG A 22 -39.13 20.64 37.99
CA ARG A 22 -40.19 19.66 38.18
C ARG A 22 -41.47 20.44 38.34
N ARG A 23 -42.47 20.24 37.50
CA ARG A 23 -43.87 20.40 37.83
C ARG A 23 -44.66 19.24 37.25
N ALA A 24 -45.23 18.50 38.16
CA ALA A 24 -46.31 17.57 37.96
C ALA A 24 -47.52 18.26 37.37
N LEU A 25 -48.16 17.66 36.40
CA LEU A 25 -49.53 17.91 36.02
C LEU A 25 -50.32 16.64 36.27
N ASP A 26 -50.93 16.55 37.45
CA ASP A 26 -52.03 15.68 37.72
C ASP A 26 -53.25 16.15 36.94
N PHE A 27 -53.78 15.31 36.06
CA PHE A 27 -55.13 15.42 35.57
C PHE A 27 -55.87 14.12 35.88
N PRO A 28 -57.00 14.15 36.58
CA PRO A 28 -57.81 12.98 36.82
C PRO A 28 -58.69 12.72 35.59
N VAL A 29 -58.45 11.61 34.93
CA VAL A 29 -59.41 11.05 33.98
C VAL A 29 -60.05 9.83 34.62
N ALA A 30 -61.08 10.06 35.30
CA ALA A 30 -62.03 9.03 35.72
C ALA A 30 -63.28 9.07 34.83
N SER A 31 -63.67 7.86 34.42
CA SER A 31 -64.98 7.44 33.96
C SER A 31 -65.53 8.02 32.66
N CYS A 32 -65.49 7.22 31.61
CA CYS A 32 -66.64 6.80 30.76
C CYS A 32 -66.10 6.03 29.52
N LEU A 33 -65.81 4.76 29.71
CA LEU A 33 -65.70 3.84 28.58
C LEU A 33 -66.79 2.79 28.70
N SER A 34 -67.61 2.64 27.67
CA SER A 34 -68.65 1.65 27.56
C SER A 34 -68.06 0.22 27.58
N PRO A 35 -68.84 -0.79 28.00
CA PRO A 35 -68.34 -2.18 28.05
C PRO A 35 -67.75 -2.67 26.74
N ILE A 36 -68.23 -2.20 25.62
CA ILE A 36 -67.73 -2.57 24.29
C ILE A 36 -66.28 -2.04 24.05
N ALA A 37 -65.96 -0.85 24.53
CA ALA A 37 -64.59 -0.27 24.40
C ALA A 37 -63.55 -1.05 25.26
N ARG A 38 -63.96 -1.62 26.39
CA ARG A 38 -63.09 -2.45 27.23
C ARG A 38 -62.77 -3.79 26.59
N HIS A 39 -63.71 -4.41 25.87
CA HIS A 39 -63.45 -5.66 25.14
C HIS A 39 -62.59 -5.46 23.90
N LEU A 40 -62.76 -4.34 23.18
CA LEU A 40 -61.90 -3.97 22.04
C LEU A 40 -60.46 -3.66 22.50
N ALA A 41 -60.29 -2.94 23.60
CA ALA A 41 -58.95 -2.64 24.15
C ALA A 41 -58.24 -3.90 24.66
N ALA A 42 -58.96 -4.84 25.28
CA ALA A 42 -58.43 -6.12 25.71
C ALA A 42 -58.03 -7.03 24.52
N LEU A 43 -58.81 -7.01 23.43
CA LEU A 43 -58.53 -7.76 22.21
C LEU A 43 -57.33 -7.15 21.47
N LEU A 44 -57.19 -5.84 21.45
CA LEU A 44 -56.05 -5.13 20.87
C LEU A 44 -54.75 -5.39 21.66
N LEU A 45 -54.82 -5.43 22.98
CA LEU A 45 -53.70 -5.77 23.86
C LEU A 45 -53.29 -7.24 23.73
N LEU A 46 -54.23 -8.15 23.55
CA LEU A 46 -53.91 -9.56 23.29
C LEU A 46 -53.33 -9.79 21.89
N LEU A 47 -53.78 -9.05 20.87
CA LEU A 47 -53.21 -9.09 19.52
C LEU A 47 -51.81 -8.45 19.46
N THR A 48 -51.58 -7.36 20.19
CA THR A 48 -50.22 -6.75 20.28
C THR A 48 -49.25 -7.64 21.07
N ALA A 49 -49.72 -8.32 22.13
CA ALA A 49 -48.91 -9.29 22.87
C ALA A 49 -48.58 -10.54 22.02
N ALA A 50 -49.52 -11.02 21.19
CA ALA A 50 -49.28 -12.12 20.26
C ALA A 50 -48.32 -11.74 19.13
N LEU A 51 -48.39 -10.50 18.62
CA LEU A 51 -47.46 -9.95 17.63
C LEU A 51 -46.06 -9.71 18.21
N LEU A 52 -45.97 -9.24 19.47
CA LEU A 52 -44.68 -9.10 20.15
C LEU A 52 -44.06 -10.43 20.58
N ALA A 53 -44.84 -11.44 20.88
CA ALA A 53 -44.34 -12.79 21.14
C ALA A 53 -43.82 -13.52 19.87
N SER A 54 -44.23 -13.08 18.66
CA SER A 54 -43.75 -13.64 17.39
C SER A 54 -42.45 -12.98 16.90
N CYS A 55 -41.98 -11.89 17.52
CA CYS A 55 -40.79 -11.15 17.09
C CYS A 55 -39.58 -11.29 18.03
N THR A 56 -39.61 -12.12 19.05
CA THR A 56 -38.50 -12.30 19.99
C THR A 56 -38.14 -13.75 20.27
N THR A 57 -37.84 -14.50 19.22
CA THR A 57 -36.77 -15.48 19.32
C THR A 57 -35.65 -14.99 18.41
N PRO A 58 -34.53 -14.52 18.95
CA PRO A 58 -33.33 -14.55 18.16
C PRO A 58 -33.13 -16.02 17.81
N ARG A 59 -33.30 -16.36 16.55
CA ARG A 59 -32.81 -17.62 16.00
C ARG A 59 -31.34 -17.64 16.35
N ALA A 60 -30.98 -18.24 17.48
CA ALA A 60 -29.60 -18.55 17.76
C ALA A 60 -29.12 -19.27 16.49
N LEU A 61 -28.26 -18.61 15.72
CA LEU A 61 -27.44 -19.25 14.73
C LEU A 61 -26.80 -20.38 15.53
N SER A 62 -27.31 -21.58 15.35
CA SER A 62 -26.68 -22.79 15.86
C SER A 62 -25.27 -22.74 15.30
N THR A 63 -24.32 -22.37 16.15
CA THR A 63 -22.93 -22.73 15.93
C THR A 63 -22.99 -24.19 15.56
N PRO A 64 -22.50 -24.61 14.38
CA PRO A 64 -22.54 -26.03 14.03
C PRO A 64 -21.90 -26.77 15.20
N ALA A 65 -22.63 -27.74 15.75
CA ALA A 65 -22.15 -28.56 16.86
C ALA A 65 -20.75 -29.04 16.46
N VAL A 66 -19.74 -28.60 17.21
CA VAL A 66 -18.39 -29.12 17.06
C VAL A 66 -18.53 -30.61 17.39
N LEU A 67 -18.60 -31.43 16.35
CA LEU A 67 -18.57 -32.87 16.46
C LEU A 67 -17.31 -33.21 17.26
N ALA A 68 -17.48 -33.80 18.41
CA ALA A 68 -16.41 -34.35 19.22
C ALA A 68 -15.72 -35.47 18.40
N GLY A 69 -14.64 -35.08 17.70
CA GLY A 69 -13.88 -36.00 16.87
C GLY A 69 -12.62 -35.32 16.38
N SER A 70 -11.47 -35.91 16.58
CA SER A 70 -10.11 -35.63 16.14
C SER A 70 -9.71 -34.13 16.06
N ALA A 71 -8.52 -33.80 16.52
CA ALA A 71 -7.95 -32.46 16.45
C ALA A 71 -8.05 -31.85 15.03
N PRO A 72 -8.31 -30.53 14.89
CA PRO A 72 -8.37 -29.89 13.59
C PRO A 72 -7.08 -30.15 12.80
N THR A 73 -7.21 -30.61 11.57
CA THR A 73 -6.08 -30.85 10.67
C THR A 73 -5.98 -29.69 9.66
N THR A 74 -4.83 -29.54 9.05
CA THR A 74 -4.63 -28.56 7.97
C THR A 74 -5.08 -29.18 6.64
N VAL A 75 -5.51 -28.34 5.67
CA VAL A 75 -5.79 -28.76 4.29
C VAL A 75 -4.60 -29.54 3.71
N SER A 76 -4.87 -30.53 2.87
CA SER A 76 -3.84 -31.39 2.27
C SER A 76 -3.18 -30.74 1.04
N SER A 77 -3.96 -29.96 0.26
CA SER A 77 -3.52 -29.18 -0.90
C SER A 77 -4.18 -27.80 -0.89
N ASN A 78 -3.44 -26.77 -1.38
CA ASN A 78 -3.93 -25.40 -1.44
C ASN A 78 -3.25 -24.56 -2.55
N THR A 79 -2.64 -25.21 -3.54
CA THR A 79 -1.81 -24.51 -4.53
C THR A 79 -2.34 -24.58 -5.96
N LEU A 80 -3.20 -25.55 -6.26
CA LEU A 80 -3.75 -25.82 -7.58
C LEU A 80 -5.13 -25.16 -7.76
N LEU A 81 -5.57 -24.93 -8.99
CA LEU A 81 -6.88 -24.32 -9.24
C LEU A 81 -8.03 -25.09 -8.59
N ALA A 82 -7.98 -26.41 -8.55
CA ALA A 82 -8.99 -27.25 -7.91
C ALA A 82 -9.07 -27.07 -6.38
N ASP A 83 -8.04 -26.49 -5.77
CA ASP A 83 -8.00 -26.21 -4.33
C ASP A 83 -8.75 -24.92 -3.96
N TYR A 84 -9.14 -24.09 -4.94
CA TYR A 84 -9.76 -22.79 -4.72
C TYR A 84 -11.29 -22.85 -4.81
N ALA A 85 -11.96 -22.11 -3.94
CA ALA A 85 -13.42 -22.03 -3.86
C ALA A 85 -13.98 -20.64 -4.21
N GLY A 86 -13.15 -19.59 -4.17
CA GLY A 86 -13.53 -18.19 -4.35
C GLY A 86 -14.12 -17.55 -3.07
N THR A 87 -14.02 -16.21 -2.98
CA THR A 87 -14.45 -15.43 -1.79
C THR A 87 -15.91 -15.67 -1.41
N ARG A 88 -16.81 -15.88 -2.36
CA ARG A 88 -18.24 -16.12 -2.09
C ARG A 88 -18.49 -17.39 -1.27
N ALA A 89 -17.65 -18.40 -1.42
CA ALA A 89 -17.79 -19.65 -0.64
C ALA A 89 -17.50 -19.44 0.86
N CYS A 90 -16.84 -18.33 1.23
CA CYS A 90 -16.54 -17.99 2.63
C CYS A 90 -17.70 -17.28 3.35
N GLU A 91 -18.62 -16.66 2.60
CA GLU A 91 -19.64 -15.74 3.12
C GLU A 91 -20.59 -16.43 4.12
N GLY A 92 -20.99 -17.68 3.84
CA GLY A 92 -21.95 -18.39 4.69
C GLY A 92 -21.48 -18.63 6.14
N CYS A 93 -20.15 -18.64 6.38
CA CYS A 93 -19.57 -18.87 7.71
C CYS A 93 -18.80 -17.66 8.25
N HIS A 94 -18.29 -16.77 7.38
CA HIS A 94 -17.43 -15.64 7.73
C HIS A 94 -18.02 -14.30 7.25
N ALA A 95 -19.35 -14.13 7.35
CA ALA A 95 -20.08 -13.00 6.79
C ALA A 95 -19.51 -11.63 7.20
N ASP A 96 -19.18 -11.45 8.50
CA ASP A 96 -18.60 -10.22 9.04
C ASP A 96 -17.22 -9.88 8.42
N LYS A 97 -16.41 -10.89 8.17
CA LYS A 97 -15.09 -10.72 7.53
C LYS A 97 -15.23 -10.42 6.05
N VAL A 98 -16.11 -11.16 5.36
CA VAL A 98 -16.38 -10.95 3.94
C VAL A 98 -16.93 -9.55 3.70
N GLU A 99 -17.95 -9.12 4.47
CA GLU A 99 -18.52 -7.78 4.36
C GLU A 99 -17.47 -6.67 4.55
N SER A 100 -16.61 -6.79 5.56
CA SER A 100 -15.54 -5.82 5.78
C SER A 100 -14.51 -5.84 4.65
N TRP A 101 -14.13 -7.04 4.18
CA TRP A 101 -13.17 -7.25 3.11
C TRP A 101 -13.63 -6.68 1.76
N LEU A 102 -14.90 -6.84 1.41
CA LEU A 102 -15.48 -6.32 0.17
C LEU A 102 -15.35 -4.79 0.05
N ARG A 103 -15.24 -4.08 1.19
CA ARG A 103 -14.99 -2.64 1.23
C ARG A 103 -13.51 -2.27 1.22
N SER A 104 -12.60 -3.24 1.30
CA SER A 104 -11.16 -2.96 1.38
C SER A 104 -10.59 -2.52 0.03
N PRO A 105 -9.55 -1.66 0.04
CA PRO A 105 -8.82 -1.31 -1.18
C PRO A 105 -8.17 -2.52 -1.85
N MET A 106 -7.82 -3.56 -1.08
CA MET A 106 -7.24 -4.79 -1.63
C MET A 106 -8.26 -5.57 -2.45
N HIS A 107 -9.47 -5.82 -1.93
CA HIS A 107 -10.51 -6.49 -2.71
C HIS A 107 -10.84 -5.72 -3.99
N ASN A 108 -10.93 -4.38 -3.86
CA ASN A 108 -11.27 -3.49 -4.96
C ASN A 108 -10.06 -3.10 -5.83
N MET A 109 -8.94 -3.82 -5.72
CA MET A 109 -7.70 -3.45 -6.41
C MET A 109 -7.82 -3.52 -7.94
N THR A 110 -8.60 -4.46 -8.50
CA THR A 110 -8.93 -4.50 -9.93
C THR A 110 -10.42 -4.74 -10.12
N ARG A 111 -11.07 -3.91 -10.90
CA ARG A 111 -12.51 -3.95 -11.16
C ARG A 111 -12.81 -3.79 -12.66
N GLU A 112 -13.95 -4.28 -13.09
CA GLU A 112 -14.50 -3.98 -14.41
C GLU A 112 -15.16 -2.60 -14.39
N PRO A 113 -14.98 -1.74 -15.41
CA PRO A 113 -15.51 -0.37 -15.40
C PRO A 113 -17.04 -0.28 -15.25
N ALA A 114 -17.77 -1.31 -15.68
CA ALA A 114 -19.23 -1.37 -15.54
C ALA A 114 -19.69 -1.59 -14.08
N LEU A 115 -18.83 -2.21 -13.24
CA LEU A 115 -19.12 -2.54 -11.84
C LEU A 115 -18.38 -1.62 -10.86
N ALA A 116 -17.48 -0.77 -11.36
CA ALA A 116 -16.66 0.10 -10.56
C ALA A 116 -17.30 1.48 -10.39
N GLU A 117 -17.21 2.06 -9.20
CA GLU A 117 -17.23 3.50 -9.04
C GLU A 117 -15.93 4.05 -9.64
N VAL A 118 -16.03 4.86 -10.70
CA VAL A 118 -14.88 5.44 -11.41
C VAL A 118 -14.80 6.91 -11.04
N HIS A 119 -13.69 7.31 -10.44
CA HIS A 119 -13.49 8.65 -9.89
C HIS A 119 -12.86 9.62 -10.88
N GLY A 120 -12.13 9.12 -11.87
CA GLY A 120 -11.56 9.95 -12.92
C GLY A 120 -12.62 10.67 -13.74
N PRO A 121 -12.34 11.88 -14.26
CA PRO A 121 -13.30 12.73 -14.95
C PRO A 121 -13.49 12.27 -16.41
N PHE A 122 -14.32 11.24 -16.63
CA PHE A 122 -14.69 10.76 -17.96
C PHE A 122 -15.84 11.58 -18.58
N ASP A 123 -15.77 12.89 -18.45
CA ASP A 123 -16.75 13.89 -18.92
C ASP A 123 -16.30 14.69 -20.15
N GLY A 124 -15.22 14.25 -20.80
CA GLY A 124 -14.56 14.95 -21.89
C GLY A 124 -13.33 15.77 -21.44
N THR A 125 -12.96 15.68 -20.16
CA THR A 125 -11.76 16.33 -19.61
C THR A 125 -10.52 15.91 -20.37
N THR A 126 -9.67 16.88 -20.69
CA THR A 126 -8.37 16.68 -21.32
C THR A 126 -7.25 17.01 -20.33
N PHE A 127 -6.34 16.06 -20.15
CA PHE A 127 -5.09 16.24 -19.43
C PHE A 127 -3.96 16.50 -20.43
N THR A 128 -3.13 17.47 -20.14
CA THR A 128 -1.96 17.83 -20.96
C THR A 128 -0.69 17.45 -20.21
N PHE A 129 0.23 16.80 -20.91
CA PHE A 129 1.57 16.50 -20.44
C PHE A 129 2.56 16.87 -21.53
N LYS A 130 3.33 17.94 -21.29
CA LYS A 130 4.17 18.57 -22.31
C LYS A 130 3.33 18.92 -23.56
N GLU A 131 3.67 18.38 -24.72
CA GLU A 131 2.95 18.60 -25.98
C GLU A 131 1.83 17.56 -26.25
N ASP A 132 1.71 16.54 -25.39
CA ASP A 132 0.78 15.43 -25.58
C ASP A 132 -0.49 15.61 -24.75
N THR A 133 -1.59 15.00 -25.20
CA THR A 133 -2.86 15.06 -24.48
C THR A 133 -3.48 13.68 -24.27
N ALA A 134 -4.20 13.57 -23.18
CA ALA A 134 -5.08 12.43 -22.88
C ALA A 134 -6.50 12.96 -22.59
N ARG A 135 -7.46 12.62 -23.45
CA ARG A 135 -8.88 12.96 -23.27
C ARG A 135 -9.62 11.76 -22.71
N LEU A 136 -10.33 11.98 -21.61
CA LEU A 136 -11.14 10.98 -20.93
C LEU A 136 -12.62 11.26 -21.17
N GLU A 137 -13.37 10.30 -21.76
CA GLU A 137 -14.77 10.52 -22.06
C GLU A 137 -15.62 9.25 -21.89
N THR A 138 -16.91 9.45 -21.64
CA THR A 138 -17.93 8.40 -21.62
C THR A 138 -18.80 8.54 -22.85
N VAL A 139 -18.95 7.45 -23.61
CA VAL A 139 -19.85 7.37 -24.77
C VAL A 139 -20.78 6.18 -24.56
N GLY A 140 -22.06 6.43 -24.40
CA GLY A 140 -23.01 5.41 -23.95
C GLY A 140 -22.65 4.88 -22.57
N SER A 141 -22.50 3.57 -22.43
CA SER A 141 -22.07 2.92 -21.19
C SER A 141 -20.55 2.66 -21.12
N ALA A 142 -19.81 2.98 -22.17
CA ALA A 142 -18.38 2.69 -22.27
C ALA A 142 -17.53 3.94 -21.99
N ARG A 143 -16.36 3.74 -21.39
CA ARG A 143 -15.37 4.80 -21.11
C ARG A 143 -14.18 4.66 -22.04
N PHE A 144 -13.67 5.80 -22.50
CA PHE A 144 -12.58 5.87 -23.46
C PHE A 144 -11.49 6.82 -22.99
N VAL A 145 -10.26 6.49 -23.35
CA VAL A 145 -9.10 7.39 -23.27
C VAL A 145 -8.55 7.56 -24.66
N THR A 146 -8.58 8.79 -25.16
CA THR A 146 -7.95 9.16 -26.44
C THR A 146 -6.62 9.81 -26.12
N LEU A 147 -5.54 9.18 -26.56
CA LEU A 147 -4.19 9.74 -26.49
C LEU A 147 -3.85 10.42 -27.80
N ALA A 148 -3.33 11.64 -27.74
CA ALA A 148 -2.73 12.31 -28.88
C ALA A 148 -1.30 12.69 -28.49
N SER A 149 -0.32 12.06 -29.13
CA SER A 149 1.09 12.26 -28.86
C SER A 149 1.80 12.67 -30.15
N ARG A 150 2.63 13.71 -30.07
CA ARG A 150 3.47 14.14 -31.18
C ARG A 150 4.40 13.01 -31.66
N ARG A 151 4.88 12.20 -30.71
CA ARG A 151 5.83 11.12 -31.01
C ARG A 151 5.15 9.82 -31.42
N PHE A 152 4.03 9.46 -30.80
CA PHE A 152 3.40 8.14 -30.94
C PHE A 152 2.11 8.17 -31.75
N GLY A 153 1.69 9.36 -32.23
CA GLY A 153 0.44 9.53 -32.95
C GLY A 153 -0.79 9.51 -32.04
N SER A 154 -1.97 9.33 -32.64
CA SER A 154 -3.24 9.29 -31.93
C SER A 154 -3.73 7.85 -31.81
N ALA A 155 -4.25 7.48 -30.64
CA ALA A 155 -4.85 6.18 -30.38
C ALA A 155 -6.02 6.29 -29.41
N VAL A 156 -7.07 5.50 -29.62
CA VAL A 156 -8.25 5.44 -28.76
C VAL A 156 -8.29 4.11 -28.04
N TYR A 157 -8.51 4.15 -26.72
CA TYR A 157 -8.59 2.97 -25.88
C TYR A 157 -9.95 2.89 -25.19
N ARG A 158 -10.65 1.76 -25.35
CA ARG A 158 -11.86 1.45 -24.58
C ARG A 158 -11.43 0.80 -23.27
N LEU A 159 -11.86 1.36 -22.13
CA LEU A 159 -11.52 0.84 -20.80
C LEU A 159 -12.09 -0.55 -20.59
N THR A 160 -11.25 -1.41 -20.03
CA THR A 160 -11.58 -2.78 -19.61
C THR A 160 -11.30 -3.01 -18.13
N ARG A 161 -10.42 -2.19 -17.52
CA ARG A 161 -10.05 -2.31 -16.09
C ARG A 161 -9.93 -0.94 -15.42
N VAL A 162 -10.37 -0.92 -14.17
CA VAL A 162 -10.09 0.14 -13.18
C VAL A 162 -9.24 -0.49 -12.08
N ILE A 163 -8.10 0.10 -11.78
CA ILE A 163 -7.07 -0.45 -10.90
C ILE A 163 -6.82 0.52 -9.74
N GLY A 164 -6.90 0.02 -8.50
CA GLY A 164 -6.77 0.84 -7.30
C GLY A 164 -8.08 1.56 -6.93
N GLY A 165 -8.00 2.76 -6.34
CA GLY A 165 -9.17 3.54 -5.89
C GLY A 165 -9.06 4.04 -4.45
N HIS A 166 -7.88 3.94 -3.82
CA HIS A 166 -7.63 4.49 -2.47
C HIS A 166 -6.70 5.71 -2.51
N HIS A 167 -5.47 5.57 -2.99
CA HIS A 167 -4.55 6.70 -3.19
C HIS A 167 -4.53 7.15 -4.65
N ARG A 168 -4.77 6.23 -5.54
CA ARG A 168 -4.73 6.42 -6.98
C ARG A 168 -5.67 5.44 -7.66
N GLU A 169 -6.23 5.88 -8.79
CA GLU A 169 -7.00 5.06 -9.71
C GLU A 169 -6.30 5.07 -11.07
N ASP A 170 -5.87 3.91 -11.52
CA ASP A 170 -5.27 3.67 -12.83
C ASP A 170 -6.29 3.00 -13.76
N TYR A 171 -6.03 3.08 -15.05
CA TYR A 171 -6.90 2.53 -16.08
C TYR A 171 -6.13 1.62 -17.00
N ALA A 172 -6.78 0.55 -17.46
CA ALA A 172 -6.29 -0.23 -18.60
C ALA A 172 -7.41 -0.44 -19.62
N GLY A 173 -7.02 -0.56 -20.88
CA GLY A 173 -7.97 -0.68 -21.97
C GLY A 173 -7.37 -1.31 -23.22
N VAL A 174 -8.23 -1.67 -24.15
CA VAL A 174 -7.88 -2.20 -25.47
C VAL A 174 -7.95 -1.09 -26.51
N ALA A 175 -7.02 -1.11 -27.48
CA ALA A 175 -7.05 -0.18 -28.59
C ALA A 175 -8.27 -0.44 -29.50
N VAL A 176 -8.97 0.62 -29.88
CA VAL A 176 -10.16 0.57 -30.74
C VAL A 176 -10.09 1.61 -31.85
N ALA A 177 -10.84 1.40 -32.91
CA ALA A 177 -10.80 2.30 -34.08
C ALA A 177 -11.34 3.71 -33.78
N THR A 178 -12.36 3.81 -32.94
CA THR A 178 -13.00 5.09 -32.56
C THR A 178 -13.60 4.99 -31.16
N ALA A 179 -13.91 6.14 -30.54
CA ALA A 179 -14.59 6.21 -29.25
C ALA A 179 -16.09 5.89 -29.37
N ARG A 180 -16.43 4.68 -29.77
CA ARG A 180 -17.80 4.14 -29.82
C ARG A 180 -17.85 2.77 -29.14
N PRO A 181 -18.94 2.44 -28.41
CA PRO A 181 -19.06 1.17 -27.68
C PRO A 181 -18.90 -0.08 -28.56
N ASP A 182 -19.35 0.00 -29.81
CA ASP A 182 -19.31 -1.06 -30.83
C ASP A 182 -18.03 -1.03 -31.70
N ALA A 183 -17.11 -0.09 -31.44
CA ALA A 183 -15.90 0.04 -32.25
C ALA A 183 -15.06 -1.25 -32.20
N PRO A 184 -14.55 -1.73 -33.37
CA PRO A 184 -13.71 -2.91 -33.40
C PRO A 184 -12.39 -2.69 -32.66
N VAL A 185 -11.92 -3.75 -32.01
CA VAL A 185 -10.58 -3.79 -31.37
C VAL A 185 -9.53 -3.83 -32.50
N LEU A 186 -8.47 -3.05 -32.32
CA LEU A 186 -7.35 -2.99 -33.25
C LEU A 186 -6.25 -3.95 -32.82
N GLY A 187 -5.77 -4.78 -33.77
CA GLY A 187 -4.70 -5.74 -33.50
C GLY A 187 -5.09 -6.83 -32.51
N GLU A 188 -4.14 -7.25 -31.68
CA GLU A 188 -4.40 -8.15 -30.57
C GLU A 188 -5.13 -7.43 -29.45
N ALA A 189 -6.07 -8.12 -28.78
CA ALA A 189 -6.85 -7.56 -27.67
C ALA A 189 -6.01 -7.46 -26.38
N GLU A 190 -4.85 -6.81 -26.46
CA GLU A 190 -3.99 -6.55 -25.29
C GLU A 190 -4.56 -5.39 -24.47
N GLU A 191 -4.69 -5.63 -23.16
CA GLU A 191 -5.09 -4.60 -22.21
C GLU A 191 -3.86 -3.77 -21.81
N LEU A 192 -3.75 -2.57 -22.34
CA LEU A 192 -2.66 -1.65 -22.08
C LEU A 192 -3.00 -0.70 -20.94
N VAL A 193 -2.06 -0.47 -20.04
CA VAL A 193 -2.23 0.48 -18.94
C VAL A 193 -2.09 1.91 -19.46
N MET A 194 -3.03 2.79 -19.10
CA MET A 194 -3.03 4.20 -19.54
C MET A 194 -1.90 4.98 -18.86
N PRO A 195 -1.31 5.98 -19.56
CA PRO A 195 -0.23 6.80 -19.01
C PRO A 195 -0.69 7.86 -18.01
N VAL A 196 -2.00 7.96 -17.76
CA VAL A 196 -2.62 8.91 -16.84
C VAL A 196 -3.35 8.18 -15.73
N SER A 197 -3.33 8.77 -14.54
CA SER A 197 -3.98 8.26 -13.33
C SER A 197 -4.80 9.36 -12.68
N TRP A 198 -5.90 9.00 -12.03
CA TRP A 198 -6.56 9.88 -11.08
C TRP A 198 -5.90 9.70 -9.71
N VAL A 199 -5.35 10.78 -9.17
CA VAL A 199 -4.70 10.79 -7.86
C VAL A 199 -5.62 11.45 -6.86
N PHE A 200 -5.96 10.72 -5.79
CA PHE A 200 -6.78 11.25 -4.70
C PHE A 200 -5.97 12.24 -3.85
N PRO A 201 -6.64 13.18 -3.17
CA PRO A 201 -5.97 14.05 -2.23
C PRO A 201 -5.27 13.23 -1.14
N ALA A 202 -4.10 13.67 -0.70
CA ALA A 202 -3.46 13.07 0.47
C ALA A 202 -4.35 13.22 1.71
N SER A 203 -4.26 12.27 2.65
CA SER A 203 -5.02 12.32 3.92
C SER A 203 -4.75 13.60 4.74
N SER A 204 -3.61 14.25 4.50
CA SER A 204 -3.23 15.54 5.10
C SER A 204 -3.73 16.77 4.32
N SER A 205 -4.44 16.58 3.22
CA SER A 205 -4.97 17.69 2.42
C SER A 205 -6.16 18.35 3.13
N PRO A 206 -6.37 19.66 2.92
CA PRO A 206 -7.56 20.35 3.46
C PRO A 206 -8.87 19.68 3.02
N PRO A 207 -9.91 19.70 3.88
CA PRO A 207 -11.23 19.19 3.50
C PRO A 207 -11.74 19.85 2.20
N GLY A 208 -12.33 19.04 1.31
CA GLY A 208 -12.83 19.52 0.02
C GLY A 208 -11.80 19.61 -1.09
N THR A 209 -10.51 19.28 -0.82
CA THR A 209 -9.51 19.12 -1.89
C THR A 209 -9.96 18.04 -2.85
N LYS A 210 -10.01 18.36 -4.15
CA LYS A 210 -10.38 17.40 -5.21
C LYS A 210 -9.15 16.61 -5.66
N GLY A 211 -9.38 15.38 -6.13
CA GLY A 211 -8.38 14.62 -6.86
C GLY A 211 -7.99 15.31 -8.19
N ALA A 212 -6.94 14.83 -8.82
CA ALA A 212 -6.46 15.38 -10.08
C ALA A 212 -5.92 14.28 -11.00
N LEU A 213 -6.06 14.48 -12.31
CA LEU A 213 -5.32 13.71 -13.29
C LEU A 213 -3.83 14.02 -13.19
N ARG A 214 -3.01 12.99 -13.26
CA ARG A 214 -1.55 13.10 -13.24
C ARG A 214 -0.91 12.12 -14.22
N TYR A 215 0.24 12.48 -14.74
CA TYR A 215 1.08 11.54 -15.46
C TYR A 215 1.48 10.37 -14.54
N LYS A 216 1.31 9.15 -15.01
CA LYS A 216 1.55 7.92 -14.22
C LYS A 216 2.98 7.81 -13.69
N GLY A 217 3.95 8.40 -14.37
CA GLY A 217 5.36 8.41 -13.95
C GLY A 217 5.61 8.98 -12.55
N TYR A 218 4.70 9.81 -12.02
CA TYR A 218 4.80 10.31 -10.63
C TYR A 218 4.56 9.28 -9.54
N SER A 219 4.21 8.06 -9.90
CA SER A 219 3.85 7.01 -8.95
C SER A 219 4.87 5.87 -8.89
N VAL A 220 5.90 5.90 -9.71
CA VAL A 220 6.91 4.85 -9.81
C VAL A 220 8.30 5.45 -9.99
N MET A 221 9.32 4.77 -9.48
CA MET A 221 10.71 5.24 -9.60
C MET A 221 11.30 4.81 -10.95
N VAL A 222 10.82 5.46 -12.00
CA VAL A 222 11.32 5.29 -13.37
C VAL A 222 11.59 6.65 -14.00
N LYS A 223 12.53 6.70 -14.94
CA LYS A 223 12.78 7.91 -15.74
C LYS A 223 11.55 8.27 -16.57
N GLU A 224 11.38 9.54 -16.81
CA GLU A 224 10.32 10.05 -17.66
C GLU A 224 10.38 9.40 -19.05
N ARG A 225 9.21 9.04 -19.56
CA ARG A 225 9.06 8.54 -20.92
C ARG A 225 8.84 9.73 -21.88
N PRO A 226 9.29 9.63 -23.12
CA PRO A 226 9.23 10.73 -24.08
C PRO A 226 7.81 10.88 -24.68
N GLY A 227 6.81 11.16 -23.87
CA GLY A 227 5.44 11.40 -24.27
C GLY A 227 4.43 10.38 -23.72
N LEU A 228 3.15 10.65 -24.00
CA LEU A 228 2.04 9.81 -23.54
C LEU A 228 1.81 8.64 -24.51
N HIS A 229 2.03 7.43 -24.03
CA HIS A 229 1.64 6.20 -24.73
C HIS A 229 1.15 5.15 -23.74
N ALA A 230 0.20 4.33 -24.17
CA ALA A 230 -0.32 3.24 -23.36
C ALA A 230 0.73 2.12 -23.19
N GLY A 231 0.69 1.47 -22.07
CA GLY A 231 1.58 0.39 -21.68
C GLY A 231 2.11 0.57 -20.25
N PRO A 232 2.56 -0.47 -19.65
CA PRO A 232 2.76 -1.86 -20.13
C PRO A 232 1.46 -2.66 -20.30
N VAL A 233 1.59 -3.91 -20.76
CA VAL A 233 0.46 -4.86 -20.86
C VAL A 233 0.01 -5.27 -19.47
N TRP A 234 -1.27 -5.10 -19.14
CA TRP A 234 -1.82 -5.37 -17.82
C TRP A 234 -1.62 -6.82 -17.35
N SER A 235 -1.88 -7.79 -18.25
CA SER A 235 -1.73 -9.22 -17.95
C SER A 235 -0.26 -9.66 -17.72
N GLN A 236 0.71 -8.83 -18.12
CA GLN A 236 2.13 -9.10 -17.92
C GLN A 236 2.75 -8.34 -16.76
N THR A 237 1.99 -7.42 -16.12
CA THR A 237 2.54 -6.52 -15.09
C THR A 237 1.72 -6.45 -13.81
N CYS A 238 0.40 -6.27 -13.91
CA CYS A 238 -0.45 -5.97 -12.76
C CYS A 238 -1.18 -7.20 -12.21
N ILE A 239 -1.42 -8.19 -13.09
CA ILE A 239 -2.39 -9.26 -12.87
C ILE A 239 -2.13 -10.11 -11.62
N PHE A 240 -0.86 -10.41 -11.30
CA PHE A 240 -0.51 -11.31 -10.21
C PHE A 240 -0.57 -10.69 -8.82
N CYS A 241 -0.31 -9.36 -8.70
CA CYS A 241 -0.33 -8.66 -7.41
C CYS A 241 -1.66 -7.97 -7.12
N HIS A 242 -2.43 -7.67 -8.16
CA HIS A 242 -3.69 -6.94 -8.04
C HIS A 242 -4.94 -7.82 -8.15
N ASN A 243 -4.74 -9.15 -8.21
CA ASN A 243 -5.81 -10.15 -8.34
C ASN A 243 -5.45 -11.42 -7.59
N THR A 244 -6.30 -12.43 -7.71
CA THR A 244 -6.13 -13.75 -7.07
C THR A 244 -5.76 -14.82 -8.10
N PRO A 245 -4.47 -15.01 -8.41
CA PRO A 245 -4.00 -16.17 -9.18
C PRO A 245 -3.92 -17.42 -8.28
N THR A 246 -3.79 -18.60 -8.87
CA THR A 246 -3.41 -19.79 -8.12
C THR A 246 -1.97 -19.64 -7.56
N TYR A 247 -1.68 -20.30 -6.44
CA TYR A 247 -0.34 -20.21 -5.85
C TYR A 247 0.73 -20.82 -6.77
N LEU A 248 0.42 -21.94 -7.42
CA LEU A 248 1.34 -22.57 -8.37
C LEU A 248 1.82 -21.57 -9.44
N SER A 249 0.90 -20.76 -10.00
CA SER A 249 1.28 -19.74 -11.00
C SER A 249 2.31 -18.73 -10.47
N THR A 250 2.35 -18.49 -9.16
CA THR A 250 3.28 -17.52 -8.54
C THR A 250 4.63 -18.10 -8.15
N VAL A 251 4.80 -19.42 -8.18
CA VAL A 251 6.05 -20.07 -7.75
C VAL A 251 6.80 -20.81 -8.87
N LEU A 252 6.30 -20.77 -10.09
CA LEU A 252 6.92 -21.44 -11.23
C LEU A 252 8.39 -21.04 -11.42
N GLY A 253 8.72 -19.75 -11.25
CA GLY A 253 10.10 -19.27 -11.33
C GLY A 253 10.99 -19.86 -10.23
N ALA A 254 10.49 -19.98 -9.00
CA ALA A 254 11.21 -20.61 -7.90
C ALA A 254 11.45 -22.11 -8.14
N LEU A 255 10.46 -22.81 -8.70
CA LEU A 255 10.57 -24.22 -9.06
C LEU A 255 11.48 -24.46 -10.27
N ALA A 256 11.60 -23.49 -11.17
CA ALA A 256 12.49 -23.55 -12.34
C ALA A 256 13.97 -23.29 -11.98
N GLY A 257 14.22 -22.75 -10.80
CA GLY A 257 15.57 -22.49 -10.31
C GLY A 257 16.17 -21.14 -10.75
N PRO A 258 17.44 -20.88 -10.42
CA PRO A 258 18.08 -19.56 -10.55
C PRO A 258 18.19 -19.01 -11.98
N GLY A 259 18.14 -19.88 -12.99
CA GLY A 259 18.24 -19.49 -14.41
C GLY A 259 16.92 -19.18 -15.08
N ALA A 260 15.81 -19.22 -14.36
CA ALA A 260 14.49 -18.95 -14.93
C ALA A 260 14.36 -17.50 -15.37
N LYS A 261 13.63 -17.28 -16.46
CA LYS A 261 13.31 -15.94 -16.92
C LYS A 261 12.32 -15.28 -15.96
N PRO A 262 12.50 -13.98 -15.65
CA PRO A 262 11.62 -13.25 -14.75
C PRO A 262 10.21 -13.12 -15.28
N TYR A 263 9.22 -13.16 -14.39
CA TYR A 263 7.83 -12.79 -14.68
C TYR A 263 7.15 -12.23 -13.42
N GLN A 264 6.01 -11.57 -13.59
CA GLN A 264 5.37 -10.80 -12.50
C GLN A 264 4.83 -11.66 -11.34
N GLY A 265 4.53 -12.91 -11.58
CA GLY A 265 3.98 -13.81 -10.55
C GLY A 265 4.99 -14.32 -9.54
N GLU A 266 6.26 -13.97 -9.65
CA GLU A 266 7.30 -14.53 -8.77
C GLU A 266 7.13 -14.13 -7.31
N VAL A 267 7.56 -15.02 -6.43
CA VAL A 267 7.68 -14.77 -4.99
C VAL A 267 8.80 -13.77 -4.68
N VAL A 268 8.79 -13.21 -3.48
CA VAL A 268 9.75 -12.18 -3.04
C VAL A 268 11.20 -12.66 -2.94
N ASP A 269 11.43 -13.97 -2.86
CA ASP A 269 12.76 -14.53 -2.56
C ASP A 269 13.91 -13.98 -3.44
N PRO A 270 13.75 -13.80 -4.76
CA PRO A 270 14.81 -13.20 -5.57
C PRO A 270 15.26 -11.80 -5.14
N LEU A 271 14.40 -11.06 -4.43
CA LEU A 271 14.68 -9.72 -3.91
C LEU A 271 15.40 -9.72 -2.56
N LEU A 272 15.58 -10.90 -1.95
CA LEU A 272 16.23 -11.07 -0.65
C LEU A 272 17.68 -11.57 -0.81
N PRO A 273 18.58 -11.29 0.16
CA PRO A 273 19.86 -11.96 0.28
C PRO A 273 19.69 -13.47 0.41
N LEU A 274 20.71 -14.23 0.02
CA LEU A 274 20.64 -15.70 -0.05
C LEU A 274 20.25 -16.36 1.28
N ASP A 275 20.76 -15.85 2.40
CA ASP A 275 20.47 -16.34 3.75
C ASP A 275 19.03 -16.07 4.21
N ARG A 276 18.28 -15.25 3.48
CA ARG A 276 16.89 -14.89 3.75
C ARG A 276 15.90 -15.54 2.79
N ARG A 277 16.37 -16.26 1.78
CA ARG A 277 15.52 -16.92 0.78
C ARG A 277 14.95 -18.23 1.28
N ALA A 278 13.76 -18.58 0.79
CA ALA A 278 13.21 -19.91 0.94
C ALA A 278 13.97 -20.91 0.05
N THR A 279 14.00 -22.18 0.48
CA THR A 279 14.44 -23.30 -0.35
C THR A 279 13.22 -24.01 -0.91
N TRP A 280 13.15 -24.10 -2.24
CA TRP A 280 12.08 -24.75 -2.98
C TRP A 280 12.59 -26.10 -3.50
N THR A 281 11.88 -27.18 -3.19
CA THR A 281 12.28 -28.54 -3.57
C THR A 281 11.15 -29.23 -4.29
N VAL A 282 11.40 -29.70 -5.50
CA VAL A 282 10.45 -30.59 -6.21
C VAL A 282 10.52 -31.97 -5.54
N THR A 283 9.40 -32.42 -4.94
CA THR A 283 9.30 -33.67 -4.20
C THR A 283 8.86 -34.84 -5.08
N ASP A 284 8.09 -34.55 -6.13
CA ASP A 284 7.64 -35.51 -7.14
C ASP A 284 7.74 -34.87 -8.54
N PRO A 285 8.85 -35.13 -9.28
CA PRO A 285 9.04 -34.56 -10.62
C PRO A 285 8.00 -35.05 -11.64
N ALA A 286 7.55 -36.30 -11.56
CA ALA A 286 6.56 -36.84 -12.49
C ALA A 286 5.17 -36.25 -12.23
N GLY A 287 4.76 -36.18 -10.97
CA GLY A 287 3.53 -35.51 -10.54
C GLY A 287 3.54 -34.03 -10.89
N LEU A 288 4.66 -33.33 -10.68
CA LEU A 288 4.79 -31.92 -11.09
C LEU A 288 4.61 -31.75 -12.60
N SER A 289 5.21 -32.61 -13.41
CA SER A 289 5.03 -32.58 -14.87
C SER A 289 3.55 -32.71 -15.26
N THR A 290 2.82 -33.65 -14.66
CA THR A 290 1.40 -33.82 -14.89
C THR A 290 0.58 -32.57 -14.50
N VAL A 291 0.89 -31.99 -13.34
CA VAL A 291 0.26 -30.73 -12.88
C VAL A 291 0.56 -29.58 -13.84
N LEU A 292 1.78 -29.47 -14.32
CA LEU A 292 2.17 -28.42 -15.29
C LEU A 292 1.51 -28.62 -16.66
N GLU A 293 1.33 -29.88 -17.11
CA GLU A 293 0.56 -30.17 -18.34
C GLU A 293 -0.87 -29.63 -18.25
N ALA A 294 -1.55 -29.90 -17.13
CA ALA A 294 -2.89 -29.40 -16.88
C ALA A 294 -2.94 -27.87 -16.82
N GLU A 295 -1.98 -27.23 -16.13
CA GLU A 295 -1.89 -25.78 -16.04
C GLU A 295 -1.63 -25.14 -17.41
N LEU A 296 -0.72 -25.67 -18.20
CA LEU A 296 -0.44 -25.16 -19.55
C LEU A 296 -1.60 -25.37 -20.51
N ALA A 297 -2.32 -26.49 -20.41
CA ALA A 297 -3.54 -26.72 -21.20
C ALA A 297 -4.62 -25.67 -20.90
N ARG A 298 -4.77 -25.28 -19.64
CA ARG A 298 -5.64 -24.20 -19.20
C ARG A 298 -5.25 -22.85 -19.81
N LEU A 299 -3.94 -22.63 -20.01
CA LEU A 299 -3.41 -21.43 -20.71
C LEU A 299 -3.46 -21.53 -22.23
N GLY A 300 -4.14 -22.55 -22.80
CA GLY A 300 -4.25 -22.77 -24.23
C GLY A 300 -3.00 -23.37 -24.87
N ALA A 301 -2.04 -23.85 -24.07
CA ALA A 301 -0.80 -24.45 -24.57
C ALA A 301 -0.75 -25.94 -24.24
N ARG A 302 -0.64 -26.80 -25.27
CA ARG A 302 -0.45 -28.24 -25.10
C ARG A 302 1.03 -28.58 -25.19
N ARG A 303 1.59 -29.15 -24.15
CA ARG A 303 2.98 -29.60 -24.09
C ARG A 303 3.09 -30.84 -23.22
N ALA A 304 3.61 -31.92 -23.77
CA ALA A 304 3.91 -33.13 -23.01
C ALA A 304 5.17 -32.90 -22.15
N HIS A 305 5.14 -33.37 -20.92
CA HIS A 305 6.23 -33.34 -19.94
C HIS A 305 6.93 -31.97 -19.80
N PRO A 306 6.19 -30.87 -19.55
CA PRO A 306 6.78 -29.53 -19.46
C PRO A 306 7.66 -29.40 -18.22
N THR A 307 8.78 -28.71 -18.37
CA THR A 307 9.60 -28.28 -17.24
C THR A 307 9.02 -27.00 -16.60
N PRO A 308 9.34 -26.70 -15.33
CA PRO A 308 8.95 -25.42 -14.71
C PRO A 308 9.41 -24.19 -15.51
N ALA A 309 10.62 -24.21 -16.12
CA ALA A 309 11.11 -23.11 -16.96
C ALA A 309 10.25 -22.89 -18.21
N GLN A 310 9.79 -23.96 -18.84
CA GLN A 310 8.86 -23.88 -19.97
C GLN A 310 7.48 -23.38 -19.55
N ALA A 311 7.02 -23.75 -18.35
CA ALA A 311 5.78 -23.24 -17.78
C ALA A 311 5.87 -21.73 -17.50
N VAL A 312 7.00 -21.23 -16.99
CA VAL A 312 7.28 -19.78 -16.82
C VAL A 312 7.11 -19.03 -18.15
N ASP A 313 7.76 -19.52 -19.22
CA ASP A 313 7.69 -18.87 -20.54
C ASP A 313 6.25 -18.82 -21.09
N THR A 314 5.47 -19.88 -20.92
CA THR A 314 4.08 -19.94 -21.35
C THR A 314 3.21 -19.01 -20.50
N THR A 315 3.35 -19.08 -19.19
CA THR A 315 2.59 -18.22 -18.25
C THR A 315 2.83 -16.73 -18.54
N ARG A 316 4.07 -16.33 -18.78
CA ARG A 316 4.39 -14.93 -19.14
C ARG A 316 3.64 -14.42 -20.36
N ARG A 317 3.40 -15.25 -21.36
CA ARG A 317 2.74 -14.85 -22.61
C ARG A 317 1.24 -15.01 -22.58
N SER A 318 0.74 -16.03 -21.88
CA SER A 318 -0.62 -16.53 -22.07
C SER A 318 -1.53 -16.32 -20.85
N PHE A 319 -0.99 -15.93 -19.69
CA PHE A 319 -1.80 -15.72 -18.49
C PHE A 319 -2.66 -14.46 -18.65
N LYS A 320 -3.97 -14.63 -18.53
CA LYS A 320 -4.99 -13.58 -18.72
C LYS A 320 -6.02 -13.64 -17.59
N ARG A 321 -7.05 -12.75 -17.67
CA ARG A 321 -8.11 -12.65 -16.67
C ARG A 321 -8.83 -13.98 -16.42
N GLU A 322 -9.14 -14.72 -17.46
CA GLU A 322 -9.84 -16.02 -17.40
C GLU A 322 -9.07 -17.12 -16.66
N HIS A 323 -7.80 -16.90 -16.38
CA HIS A 323 -6.93 -17.82 -15.63
C HIS A 323 -6.83 -17.47 -14.14
N LEU A 324 -7.41 -16.33 -13.73
CA LEU A 324 -7.51 -15.96 -12.32
C LEU A 324 -8.57 -16.79 -11.59
N VAL A 325 -8.36 -17.04 -10.33
CA VAL A 325 -9.42 -17.50 -9.42
C VAL A 325 -10.48 -16.40 -9.27
N GLU A 326 -10.01 -15.14 -9.04
CA GLU A 326 -10.88 -14.01 -8.78
C GLU A 326 -10.22 -12.70 -9.25
N LEU A 327 -11.04 -11.79 -9.83
CA LEU A 327 -10.63 -10.43 -10.14
C LEU A 327 -10.62 -9.61 -8.85
N GLY A 328 -9.56 -8.82 -8.61
CA GLY A 328 -9.27 -8.25 -7.31
C GLY A 328 -8.64 -9.27 -6.36
N ILE A 329 -8.28 -8.82 -5.17
CA ILE A 329 -7.62 -9.68 -4.16
C ILE A 329 -8.70 -10.30 -3.29
N GLY A 330 -8.98 -11.59 -3.48
CA GLY A 330 -9.92 -12.38 -2.69
C GLY A 330 -9.29 -12.98 -1.43
N CYS A 331 -10.10 -13.67 -0.63
CA CYS A 331 -9.66 -14.32 0.61
C CYS A 331 -8.49 -15.29 0.35
N GLU A 332 -8.59 -16.06 -0.72
CA GLU A 332 -7.62 -17.09 -1.08
C GLU A 332 -6.32 -16.55 -1.70
N ALA A 333 -6.23 -15.25 -1.96
CA ALA A 333 -4.94 -14.62 -2.27
C ALA A 333 -3.96 -14.70 -1.08
N CYS A 334 -4.48 -14.69 0.16
CA CYS A 334 -3.70 -14.81 1.39
C CYS A 334 -3.82 -16.19 2.02
N HIS A 335 -5.04 -16.71 2.12
CA HIS A 335 -5.33 -18.01 2.78
C HIS A 335 -5.00 -19.22 1.92
N LEU A 336 -4.56 -19.01 0.66
CA LEU A 336 -4.35 -20.02 -0.36
C LEU A 336 -5.64 -20.85 -0.60
N GLY A 337 -5.58 -21.90 -1.40
CA GLY A 337 -6.75 -22.68 -1.76
C GLY A 337 -7.46 -23.24 -0.52
N ALA A 338 -8.75 -22.98 -0.36
CA ALA A 338 -9.56 -23.32 0.79
C ALA A 338 -10.76 -24.23 0.45
N ALA A 339 -10.83 -24.81 -0.75
CA ALA A 339 -11.94 -25.67 -1.17
C ALA A 339 -12.12 -26.89 -0.26
N GLU A 340 -11.04 -27.46 0.27
CA GLU A 340 -11.10 -28.56 1.24
C GLU A 340 -11.72 -28.10 2.56
N HIS A 341 -11.39 -26.89 3.03
CA HIS A 341 -11.99 -26.27 4.21
C HIS A 341 -13.49 -25.99 4.03
N VAL A 342 -13.90 -25.51 2.87
CA VAL A 342 -15.31 -25.25 2.56
C VAL A 342 -16.14 -26.53 2.62
N ARG A 343 -15.56 -27.66 2.19
CA ARG A 343 -16.22 -28.99 2.27
C ARG A 343 -16.20 -29.60 3.67
N ASP A 344 -15.10 -29.40 4.39
CA ASP A 344 -14.92 -29.88 5.77
C ASP A 344 -14.27 -28.78 6.63
N PRO A 345 -15.05 -28.04 7.47
CA PRO A 345 -14.54 -26.96 8.31
C PRO A 345 -13.48 -27.40 9.35
N ARG A 346 -13.30 -28.67 9.59
CA ARG A 346 -12.21 -29.20 10.45
C ARG A 346 -10.86 -29.14 9.76
N ARG A 347 -10.82 -29.06 8.42
CA ARG A 347 -9.62 -28.86 7.62
C ARG A 347 -9.29 -27.38 7.56
N ARG A 348 -8.33 -26.91 8.35
CA ARG A 348 -7.99 -25.50 8.45
C ARG A 348 -7.17 -25.01 7.26
N PRO A 349 -7.48 -23.83 6.69
CA PRO A 349 -6.61 -23.19 5.69
C PRO A 349 -5.22 -22.93 6.24
N SER A 350 -4.23 -22.84 5.36
CA SER A 350 -2.83 -22.61 5.72
C SER A 350 -2.27 -21.42 4.94
N PHE A 351 -1.46 -20.59 5.59
CA PHE A 351 -0.62 -19.58 4.93
C PHE A 351 0.63 -20.21 4.30
N GLU A 352 0.93 -21.46 4.62
CA GLU A 352 2.01 -22.22 3.99
C GLU A 352 1.45 -23.01 2.82
N PRO A 353 2.16 -23.05 1.68
CA PRO A 353 1.76 -23.87 0.55
C PRO A 353 1.81 -25.35 0.92
N ARG A 354 0.75 -26.05 0.58
CA ARG A 354 0.59 -27.51 0.71
C ARG A 354 0.47 -28.11 -0.69
N SER A 355 1.44 -28.93 -1.06
CA SER A 355 1.50 -29.56 -2.36
C SER A 355 2.12 -30.95 -2.25
N ALA A 356 1.61 -31.89 -3.04
CA ALA A 356 2.22 -33.22 -3.15
C ALA A 356 3.50 -33.22 -4.00
N VAL A 357 3.66 -32.21 -4.88
CA VAL A 357 4.69 -32.21 -5.92
C VAL A 357 5.88 -31.30 -5.62
N PHE A 358 5.76 -30.39 -4.64
CA PHE A 358 6.86 -29.57 -4.16
C PHE A 358 6.72 -29.22 -2.67
N ALA A 359 7.85 -28.90 -2.05
CA ALA A 359 7.92 -28.43 -0.68
C ALA A 359 8.68 -27.09 -0.61
N VAL A 360 8.40 -26.31 0.42
CA VAL A 360 9.15 -25.08 0.74
C VAL A 360 9.69 -25.18 2.17
N THR A 361 10.94 -24.76 2.33
CA THR A 361 11.57 -24.59 3.64
C THR A 361 11.93 -23.12 3.82
N TRP A 362 11.35 -22.50 4.84
CA TRP A 362 11.67 -21.12 5.21
C TRP A 362 13.01 -21.05 5.92
N PRO A 363 13.77 -19.92 5.83
CA PRO A 363 15.01 -19.75 6.57
C PRO A 363 14.81 -20.01 8.08
N SER A 364 15.78 -20.59 8.71
CA SER A 364 15.76 -21.28 10.02
C SER A 364 15.35 -20.42 11.24
N ALA A 365 14.98 -19.17 11.06
CA ALA A 365 14.53 -18.31 12.15
C ALA A 365 13.15 -18.70 12.74
N ALA A 366 12.37 -19.53 12.03
CA ALA A 366 11.04 -19.97 12.46
C ALA A 366 11.12 -21.26 13.28
N LYS A 367 11.42 -21.14 14.57
CA LYS A 367 11.34 -22.27 15.51
C LYS A 367 10.02 -22.22 16.27
N GLY A 368 9.16 -23.22 16.06
CA GLY A 368 7.85 -23.35 16.73
C GLY A 368 6.66 -22.86 15.90
N ALA A 369 5.47 -23.33 16.24
CA ALA A 369 4.23 -23.10 15.48
C ALA A 369 3.83 -21.61 15.35
N PRO A 370 3.94 -20.74 16.37
CA PRO A 370 3.62 -19.32 16.23
C PRO A 370 4.54 -18.60 15.24
N GLN A 371 5.83 -18.91 15.25
CA GLN A 371 6.83 -18.32 14.35
C GLN A 371 6.64 -18.80 12.91
N GLN A 372 6.29 -20.08 12.71
CA GLN A 372 5.94 -20.62 11.39
C GLN A 372 4.71 -19.92 10.82
N ARG A 373 3.68 -19.72 11.64
CA ARG A 373 2.48 -18.96 11.24
C ARG A 373 2.83 -17.51 10.85
N ALA A 374 3.65 -16.82 11.65
CA ALA A 374 4.09 -15.47 11.33
C ALA A 374 4.87 -15.42 10.02
N ALA A 375 5.78 -16.37 9.79
CA ALA A 375 6.53 -16.49 8.54
C ALA A 375 5.59 -16.71 7.33
N GLY A 376 4.60 -17.58 7.45
CA GLY A 376 3.59 -17.82 6.40
C GLY A 376 2.80 -16.56 6.06
N ILE A 377 2.30 -15.83 7.08
CA ILE A 377 1.59 -14.55 6.88
C ILE A 377 2.50 -13.52 6.19
N ASN A 378 3.73 -13.35 6.67
CA ASN A 378 4.68 -12.40 6.10
C ASN A 378 4.97 -12.71 4.62
N ARG A 379 5.13 -13.98 4.27
CA ARG A 379 5.34 -14.42 2.89
C ARG A 379 4.10 -14.23 2.02
N ALA A 380 2.89 -14.44 2.57
CA ALA A 380 1.65 -14.14 1.85
C ALA A 380 1.57 -12.65 1.48
N CYS A 381 1.88 -11.73 2.40
CA CYS A 381 1.95 -10.29 2.13
C CYS A 381 3.04 -9.95 1.11
N ALA A 382 4.21 -10.57 1.25
CA ALA A 382 5.38 -10.31 0.40
C ALA A 382 5.20 -10.76 -1.07
N ARG A 383 4.19 -11.55 -1.40
CA ARG A 383 3.86 -11.88 -2.80
C ARG A 383 3.46 -10.64 -3.61
N CYS A 384 2.88 -9.64 -2.97
CA CYS A 384 2.43 -8.41 -3.60
C CYS A 384 3.19 -7.17 -3.11
N HIS A 385 3.46 -7.07 -1.80
CA HIS A 385 4.18 -5.95 -1.18
C HIS A 385 5.70 -6.09 -1.36
N GLN A 386 6.11 -6.16 -2.63
CA GLN A 386 7.51 -6.23 -3.07
C GLN A 386 7.75 -5.23 -4.19
N VAL A 387 8.94 -4.65 -4.26
CA VAL A 387 9.27 -3.70 -5.34
C VAL A 387 9.54 -4.47 -6.63
N LEU A 388 8.66 -4.30 -7.62
CA LEU A 388 8.79 -4.94 -8.94
C LEU A 388 9.35 -4.00 -10.01
N PHE A 389 9.13 -2.70 -9.86
CA PHE A 389 9.45 -1.69 -10.86
C PHE A 389 10.25 -0.56 -10.25
N SER A 390 11.56 -0.69 -10.23
CA SER A 390 12.46 0.43 -9.97
C SER A 390 13.54 0.46 -11.03
N GLY A 391 13.74 1.62 -11.64
CA GLY A 391 14.76 1.86 -12.66
C GLY A 391 15.93 2.69 -12.14
N TYR A 392 16.25 2.59 -10.85
CA TYR A 392 17.33 3.32 -10.21
C TYR A 392 18.37 2.39 -9.60
N GLU A 393 19.46 2.97 -9.13
CA GLU A 393 20.54 2.20 -8.53
C GLU A 393 20.12 1.41 -7.29
N PRO A 394 20.75 0.24 -7.07
CA PRO A 394 20.45 -0.63 -5.95
C PRO A 394 20.68 0.04 -4.59
N THR A 395 19.89 -0.39 -3.62
CA THR A 395 20.13 -0.08 -2.21
C THR A 395 21.17 -1.02 -1.62
N TRP A 396 21.66 -0.73 -0.45
CA TRP A 396 22.69 -1.49 0.23
C TRP A 396 22.21 -2.85 0.81
N GLU A 397 20.90 -3.03 0.97
CA GLU A 397 20.33 -4.23 1.62
C GLU A 397 20.58 -5.54 0.88
N GLY A 398 21.10 -5.45 -0.33
CA GLY A 398 21.37 -6.63 -1.15
C GLY A 398 20.10 -7.25 -1.72
N GLY A 399 20.23 -8.51 -2.16
CA GLY A 399 19.21 -9.19 -2.93
C GLY A 399 19.26 -8.79 -4.41
N GLN A 400 18.82 -9.68 -5.28
CA GLN A 400 18.83 -9.45 -6.72
C GLN A 400 17.60 -10.11 -7.34
N ARG A 401 17.05 -9.48 -8.36
CA ARG A 401 16.08 -10.08 -9.25
C ARG A 401 16.67 -10.14 -10.66
N HIS A 402 16.98 -11.34 -11.11
CA HIS A 402 17.50 -11.59 -12.46
C HIS A 402 18.68 -10.67 -12.85
N GLY A 403 19.64 -10.53 -11.95
CA GLY A 403 20.82 -9.70 -12.13
C GLY A 403 20.66 -8.23 -11.73
N ASN A 404 19.43 -7.76 -11.47
CA ASN A 404 19.19 -6.43 -10.92
C ASN A 404 19.17 -6.49 -9.41
N ALA A 405 19.81 -5.54 -8.76
CA ALA A 405 19.78 -5.46 -7.31
C ALA A 405 18.36 -5.20 -6.81
N GLY A 406 17.99 -5.84 -5.71
CA GLY A 406 16.73 -5.67 -5.03
C GLY A 406 16.77 -4.51 -4.05
N GLY A 407 15.59 -4.06 -3.64
CA GLY A 407 15.40 -3.10 -2.59
C GLY A 407 15.17 -1.68 -3.08
N SER A 408 14.28 -1.00 -2.35
CA SER A 408 14.03 0.42 -2.54
C SER A 408 13.23 0.99 -1.37
N HIS A 409 13.31 2.30 -1.22
CA HIS A 409 12.49 3.07 -0.28
C HIS A 409 11.25 3.67 -0.96
N ILE A 410 10.62 2.92 -1.85
CA ILE A 410 9.34 3.31 -2.46
C ILE A 410 8.22 2.39 -1.98
N ASN A 411 6.98 2.85 -2.17
CA ASN A 411 5.77 2.06 -1.85
C ASN A 411 5.80 0.66 -2.47
N SER A 412 5.08 -0.26 -1.86
CA SER A 412 4.98 -1.68 -2.22
C SER A 412 6.24 -2.50 -1.96
N GLY A 413 7.22 -1.98 -1.20
CA GLY A 413 8.39 -2.71 -0.74
C GLY A 413 8.33 -3.15 0.72
N GLU A 414 7.25 -2.84 1.43
CA GLU A 414 7.14 -2.92 2.88
C GLU A 414 7.38 -4.33 3.42
N ALA A 415 6.80 -5.35 2.78
CA ALA A 415 6.97 -6.72 3.27
C ALA A 415 8.37 -7.27 2.95
N ARG A 416 8.95 -6.92 1.81
CA ARG A 416 10.35 -7.25 1.50
C ARG A 416 11.28 -6.62 2.55
N ASP A 417 11.09 -5.36 2.88
CA ASP A 417 11.89 -4.64 3.86
C ASP A 417 11.72 -5.23 5.27
N PHE A 418 10.48 -5.60 5.63
CA PHE A 418 10.19 -6.27 6.89
C PHE A 418 10.92 -7.62 7.02
N LEU A 419 10.96 -8.40 5.94
CA LEU A 419 11.69 -9.68 5.92
C LEU A 419 13.20 -9.52 6.10
N LEU A 420 13.77 -8.36 5.82
CA LEU A 420 15.17 -8.01 6.09
C LEU A 420 15.41 -7.61 7.55
N GLY A 421 14.37 -7.22 8.28
CA GLY A 421 14.43 -6.83 9.68
C GLY A 421 14.52 -8.04 10.63
N ALA A 422 15.12 -7.85 11.80
CA ALA A 422 15.28 -8.91 12.81
C ALA A 422 13.93 -9.44 13.34
N CYS A 423 12.91 -8.58 13.46
CA CYS A 423 11.61 -8.94 14.03
C CYS A 423 10.75 -9.82 13.14
N SER A 424 11.08 -9.95 11.85
CA SER A 424 10.30 -10.75 10.90
C SER A 424 10.24 -12.25 11.21
N SER A 425 11.15 -12.73 12.08
CA SER A 425 11.16 -14.12 12.55
C SER A 425 10.11 -14.42 13.65
N THR A 426 9.55 -13.37 14.28
CA THR A 426 8.64 -13.50 15.43
C THR A 426 7.35 -12.72 15.28
N LEU A 427 7.39 -11.57 14.60
CA LEU A 427 6.23 -10.72 14.33
C LEU A 427 5.68 -11.01 12.93
N SER A 428 4.35 -10.96 12.81
CA SER A 428 3.68 -10.92 11.52
C SER A 428 3.20 -9.51 11.17
N CYS A 429 2.97 -9.25 9.89
CA CYS A 429 2.34 -8.02 9.42
C CYS A 429 0.99 -7.78 10.13
N ALA A 430 0.25 -8.84 10.45
CA ALA A 430 -1.04 -8.78 11.12
C ALA A 430 -0.99 -8.33 12.60
N GLU A 431 0.19 -8.24 13.21
CA GLU A 431 0.33 -7.66 14.55
C GLU A 431 0.07 -6.14 14.56
N CYS A 432 0.39 -5.47 13.45
CA CYS A 432 0.23 -4.03 13.30
C CYS A 432 -0.92 -3.67 12.37
N HIS A 433 -1.22 -4.51 11.39
CA HIS A 433 -2.26 -4.29 10.39
C HIS A 433 -3.42 -5.26 10.58
N ASP A 434 -4.66 -4.79 10.43
CA ASP A 434 -5.82 -5.68 10.30
C ASP A 434 -6.08 -5.93 8.82
N PRO A 435 -5.69 -7.11 8.27
CA PRO A 435 -5.85 -7.38 6.85
C PRO A 435 -7.30 -7.55 6.40
N HIS A 436 -8.25 -7.73 7.33
CA HIS A 436 -9.68 -7.86 7.00
C HIS A 436 -10.45 -6.54 7.08
N ALA A 437 -9.86 -5.49 7.64
CA ALA A 437 -10.51 -4.19 7.75
C ALA A 437 -10.53 -3.45 6.41
N ALA A 438 -11.56 -2.64 6.20
CA ALA A 438 -11.63 -1.70 5.07
C ALA A 438 -10.42 -0.73 5.04
N ASP A 439 -9.88 -0.37 6.20
CA ASP A 439 -8.59 0.31 6.36
C ASP A 439 -7.70 -0.50 7.31
N GLY A 440 -6.80 -1.27 6.76
CA GLY A 440 -5.91 -2.16 7.51
C GLY A 440 -4.99 -1.46 8.51
N THR A 441 -4.81 -0.14 8.41
CA THR A 441 -3.94 0.65 9.30
C THR A 441 -4.72 1.48 10.33
N ALA A 442 -6.04 1.58 10.21
CA ALA A 442 -6.87 2.44 11.06
C ALA A 442 -6.70 2.13 12.56
N LYS A 443 -6.73 0.84 12.92
CA LYS A 443 -6.54 0.41 14.30
C LYS A 443 -5.20 0.88 14.87
N LEU A 444 -4.11 0.69 14.15
CA LEU A 444 -2.78 1.11 14.58
C LEU A 444 -2.69 2.63 14.70
N ARG A 445 -3.27 3.38 13.75
CA ARG A 445 -3.28 4.85 13.80
C ARG A 445 -4.03 5.39 15.00
N ALA A 446 -5.13 4.76 15.36
CA ALA A 446 -5.96 5.17 16.50
C ALA A 446 -5.34 4.86 17.87
N LEU A 447 -4.33 3.98 17.95
CA LEU A 447 -3.68 3.68 19.22
C LEU A 447 -2.92 4.91 19.77
N PRO A 448 -3.01 5.18 21.09
CA PRO A 448 -2.11 6.11 21.75
C PRO A 448 -0.65 5.70 21.58
N ALA A 449 0.27 6.67 21.65
CA ALA A 449 1.71 6.42 21.45
C ALA A 449 2.25 5.30 22.35
N ALA A 450 1.92 5.31 23.64
CA ALA A 450 2.34 4.26 24.58
C ALA A 450 1.81 2.87 24.19
N ALA A 451 0.60 2.77 23.64
CA ALA A 451 0.05 1.49 23.19
C ALA A 451 0.74 1.00 21.90
N LYS A 452 1.22 1.91 21.03
CA LYS A 452 2.06 1.54 19.89
C LYS A 452 3.41 0.99 20.36
N ASP A 453 4.04 1.62 21.34
CA ASP A 453 5.31 1.15 21.91
C ASP A 453 5.16 -0.21 22.62
N ALA A 454 3.99 -0.51 23.20
CA ALA A 454 3.69 -1.80 23.80
C ALA A 454 3.77 -2.98 22.81
N LEU A 455 3.58 -2.73 21.51
CA LEU A 455 3.84 -3.74 20.48
C LEU A 455 5.31 -4.21 20.46
N CYS A 456 6.24 -3.36 20.88
CA CYS A 456 7.66 -3.64 20.95
C CYS A 456 8.07 -4.13 22.34
N THR A 457 7.62 -3.46 23.41
CA THR A 457 8.02 -3.75 24.79
C THR A 457 7.45 -5.05 25.35
N LYS A 458 6.44 -5.65 24.69
CA LYS A 458 6.01 -7.03 25.01
C LYS A 458 7.15 -8.06 24.88
N CYS A 459 8.14 -7.80 24.01
CA CYS A 459 9.35 -8.62 23.85
C CYS A 459 10.59 -7.90 24.42
N HIS A 460 10.70 -6.59 24.23
CA HIS A 460 11.79 -5.76 24.76
C HIS A 460 11.44 -5.25 26.17
N THR A 461 11.19 -6.19 27.11
CA THR A 461 10.68 -5.89 28.46
C THR A 461 11.61 -5.00 29.28
N SER A 462 12.92 -5.04 29.01
CA SER A 462 13.91 -4.16 29.66
C SER A 462 13.71 -2.68 29.34
N LEU A 463 12.95 -2.32 28.31
CA LEU A 463 12.65 -0.94 27.91
C LEU A 463 11.25 -0.47 28.35
N SER A 464 10.58 -1.22 29.24
CA SER A 464 9.21 -0.90 29.67
C SER A 464 9.16 0.24 30.71
N SER A 465 10.28 0.55 31.41
CA SER A 465 10.32 1.66 32.35
C SER A 465 10.72 2.97 31.66
N THR A 466 10.21 4.09 32.21
CA THR A 466 10.52 5.44 31.73
C THR A 466 12.03 5.74 31.74
N ASP A 467 12.74 5.30 32.80
CA ASP A 467 14.18 5.55 32.94
C ASP A 467 14.99 4.71 31.94
N ALA A 468 14.63 3.45 31.75
CA ALA A 468 15.27 2.59 30.75
C ALA A 468 15.03 3.12 29.34
N LEU A 469 13.81 3.59 29.03
CA LEU A 469 13.49 4.20 27.74
C LEU A 469 14.29 5.50 27.52
N ARG A 470 14.40 6.36 28.53
CA ARG A 470 15.22 7.58 28.51
C ARG A 470 16.70 7.27 28.24
N ALA A 471 17.24 6.29 28.95
CA ALA A 471 18.63 5.88 28.80
C ALA A 471 18.90 5.27 27.41
N HIS A 472 17.94 4.55 26.85
CA HIS A 472 18.03 3.95 25.51
C HIS A 472 17.89 4.98 24.39
N ALA A 473 16.85 5.82 24.46
CA ALA A 473 16.48 6.73 23.38
C ALA A 473 17.25 8.05 23.40
N HIS A 474 17.82 8.44 24.55
CA HIS A 474 18.42 9.76 24.81
C HIS A 474 17.48 10.94 24.53
N HIS A 475 16.18 10.70 24.59
CA HIS A 475 15.11 11.68 24.41
C HIS A 475 14.15 11.65 25.60
N ASP A 476 13.34 12.70 25.75
CA ASP A 476 12.28 12.70 26.73
C ASP A 476 11.27 11.56 26.44
N PRO A 477 11.04 10.64 27.41
CA PRO A 477 10.09 9.53 27.23
C PRO A 477 8.66 9.96 26.92
N ALA A 478 8.26 11.17 27.25
CA ALA A 478 6.95 11.72 26.89
C ALA A 478 6.90 12.25 25.44
N GLY A 479 8.05 12.55 24.84
CA GLY A 479 8.16 13.13 23.51
C GLY A 479 8.18 12.12 22.36
N GLU A 480 7.96 12.61 21.17
CA GLU A 480 7.99 11.81 19.92
C GLU A 480 9.37 11.20 19.64
N GLY A 481 10.46 11.84 20.08
CA GLY A 481 11.82 11.33 19.90
C GLY A 481 12.12 10.04 20.64
N ALA A 482 11.32 9.67 21.66
CA ALA A 482 11.46 8.42 22.39
C ALA A 482 10.56 7.29 21.87
N ARG A 483 9.76 7.52 20.80
CA ARG A 483 8.87 6.49 20.25
C ARG A 483 9.67 5.42 19.51
N CYS A 484 9.40 4.15 19.82
CA CYS A 484 10.08 3.01 19.20
C CYS A 484 10.03 3.08 17.67
N ILE A 485 8.84 3.31 17.10
CA ILE A 485 8.61 3.38 15.65
C ILE A 485 9.38 4.57 15.03
N GLY A 486 9.48 5.71 15.73
CA GLY A 486 10.15 6.91 15.22
C GLY A 486 11.62 6.70 14.85
N CYS A 487 12.31 5.86 15.61
CA CYS A 487 13.73 5.54 15.40
C CYS A 487 13.95 4.22 14.64
N HIS A 488 13.21 3.16 14.99
CA HIS A 488 13.41 1.83 14.43
C HIS A 488 12.67 1.58 13.12
N MET A 489 11.68 2.42 12.81
CA MET A 489 10.92 2.47 11.55
C MET A 489 10.79 3.93 11.07
N PRO A 490 11.90 4.63 10.79
CA PRO A 490 11.85 6.05 10.44
C PRO A 490 11.03 6.27 9.18
N LYS A 491 10.44 7.46 9.03
CA LYS A 491 9.68 7.85 7.83
C LYS A 491 10.62 8.05 6.64
N LYS A 492 11.07 6.96 6.07
CA LYS A 492 12.07 6.88 5.00
C LYS A 492 11.57 6.11 3.78
N ASN A 493 10.28 5.82 3.73
CA ASN A 493 9.66 5.14 2.59
C ASN A 493 8.70 6.08 1.87
N LEU A 494 8.73 6.09 0.53
CA LEU A 494 7.94 7.00 -0.30
C LEU A 494 6.55 6.41 -0.56
N ALA A 495 5.50 7.14 -0.20
CA ALA A 495 4.12 6.72 -0.41
C ALA A 495 3.51 7.25 -1.71
N LEU A 496 2.45 6.57 -2.19
CA LEU A 496 1.73 6.95 -3.43
C LEU A 496 1.05 8.33 -3.34
N ASP A 497 0.66 8.75 -2.14
CA ASP A 497 0.07 10.07 -1.90
C ASP A 497 1.11 11.19 -1.80
N GLY A 498 2.39 10.86 -2.00
CA GLY A 498 3.50 11.81 -1.93
C GLY A 498 3.89 12.23 -0.52
N THR A 499 3.48 11.46 0.48
CA THR A 499 3.98 11.56 1.86
C THR A 499 5.14 10.58 2.06
N SER A 500 5.68 10.52 3.28
CA SER A 500 6.64 9.50 3.68
C SER A 500 6.03 8.61 4.76
N THR A 501 6.23 7.30 4.61
CA THR A 501 5.73 6.28 5.52
C THR A 501 6.88 5.59 6.26
N PRO A 502 6.58 4.88 7.36
CA PRO A 502 7.58 4.11 8.10
C PRO A 502 8.32 3.11 7.20
N TYR A 503 9.63 3.07 7.32
CA TYR A 503 10.48 2.06 6.70
C TYR A 503 10.38 0.75 7.47
N HIS A 504 9.93 -0.31 6.80
CA HIS A 504 9.55 -1.57 7.47
C HIS A 504 10.73 -2.49 7.82
N ARG A 505 11.94 -2.17 7.40
CA ARG A 505 13.13 -2.86 7.91
C ARG A 505 13.40 -2.41 9.35
N ILE A 506 12.75 -3.06 10.32
CA ILE A 506 12.94 -2.77 11.73
C ILE A 506 14.39 -3.05 12.10
N GLY A 507 15.12 -2.01 12.50
CA GLY A 507 16.54 -2.09 12.79
C GLY A 507 17.03 -0.87 13.55
N SER A 508 18.28 -0.87 13.95
CA SER A 508 18.89 0.21 14.71
C SER A 508 19.28 1.37 13.79
N PRO A 509 18.86 2.62 14.09
CA PRO A 509 19.23 3.79 13.28
C PRO A 509 20.73 4.12 13.38
N ASN A 510 21.43 3.59 14.39
CA ASN A 510 22.87 3.74 14.58
C ASN A 510 23.69 2.57 14.01
N ASP A 511 23.06 1.67 13.23
CA ASP A 511 23.79 0.62 12.52
C ASP A 511 24.78 1.25 11.53
N PRO A 512 26.10 0.93 11.64
CA PRO A 512 27.10 1.49 10.74
C PRO A 512 26.77 1.29 9.25
N GLN A 513 26.20 0.17 8.85
CA GLN A 513 25.80 -0.05 7.45
C GLN A 513 24.70 0.93 7.02
N ARG A 514 23.68 1.16 7.87
CA ARG A 514 22.63 2.14 7.57
C ARG A 514 23.17 3.56 7.49
N VAL A 515 24.12 3.91 8.35
CA VAL A 515 24.72 5.25 8.39
C VAL A 515 25.69 5.49 7.23
N LEU A 516 26.49 4.47 6.87
CA LEU A 516 27.58 4.60 5.91
C LEU A 516 27.20 4.22 4.48
N LEU A 517 26.07 3.56 4.24
CA LEU A 517 25.68 3.06 2.92
C LEU A 517 24.33 3.61 2.42
N ASP A 518 23.61 4.35 3.26
CA ASP A 518 22.26 4.85 2.96
C ASP A 518 22.06 6.29 3.45
N ARG A 519 21.39 7.11 2.68
CA ARG A 519 21.11 8.53 3.00
C ARG A 519 19.62 8.79 3.11
N PRO A 520 19.22 9.80 3.88
CA PRO A 520 20.01 10.56 4.87
C PRO A 520 20.29 9.74 6.13
N ILE A 521 21.25 10.20 6.97
CA ILE A 521 21.33 9.76 8.38
C ILE A 521 19.95 10.00 9.00
N GLU A 522 19.34 8.95 9.58
CA GLU A 522 17.90 8.93 9.91
C GLU A 522 17.52 9.97 10.97
N CYS A 523 18.44 10.32 11.86
CA CYS A 523 18.23 11.40 12.83
C CYS A 523 17.91 12.74 12.18
N ALA A 524 18.42 13.00 10.97
CA ALA A 524 18.16 14.24 10.23
C ALA A 524 16.70 14.38 9.77
N LEU A 525 15.92 13.30 9.73
CA LEU A 525 14.50 13.35 9.37
C LEU A 525 13.67 14.17 10.37
N CYS A 526 14.14 14.26 11.63
CA CYS A 526 13.58 15.14 12.66
C CYS A 526 14.50 16.33 12.96
N HIS A 527 15.83 16.14 12.91
CA HIS A 527 16.85 17.16 13.19
C HIS A 527 17.38 17.75 11.88
N ALA A 528 16.50 18.42 11.13
CA ALA A 528 16.73 18.86 9.76
C ALA A 528 17.87 19.91 9.63
N ASP A 529 18.18 20.62 10.70
CA ASP A 529 19.22 21.67 10.77
C ASP A 529 20.64 21.14 10.96
N ARG A 530 20.78 19.84 11.31
CA ARG A 530 22.05 19.27 11.76
C ARG A 530 23.01 18.94 10.61
N THR A 531 24.32 19.04 10.95
CA THR A 531 25.40 18.62 10.05
C THR A 531 25.72 17.15 10.20
N VAL A 532 26.44 16.60 9.23
CA VAL A 532 26.90 15.21 9.22
C VAL A 532 27.75 14.92 10.47
N GLU A 533 28.74 15.77 10.77
CA GLU A 533 29.60 15.62 11.95
C GLU A 533 28.83 15.70 13.26
N SER A 534 27.90 16.67 13.36
CA SER A 534 27.09 16.82 14.56
C SER A 534 26.26 15.57 14.89
N LEU A 535 25.62 14.96 13.89
CA LEU A 535 24.85 13.74 14.10
C LEU A 535 25.74 12.54 14.36
N ALA A 536 26.82 12.37 13.58
CA ALA A 536 27.74 11.25 13.75
C ALA A 536 28.38 11.26 15.15
N SER A 537 28.92 12.40 15.59
CA SER A 537 29.53 12.55 16.91
C SER A 537 28.52 12.36 18.04
N THR A 538 27.28 12.84 17.89
CA THR A 538 26.20 12.60 18.87
C THR A 538 25.91 11.11 19.02
N MET A 539 25.70 10.41 17.90
CA MET A 539 25.44 8.97 17.91
C MET A 539 26.60 8.17 18.50
N GLU A 540 27.84 8.54 18.20
CA GLU A 540 29.04 7.92 18.80
C GLU A 540 29.10 8.14 20.31
N SER A 541 28.80 9.35 20.77
CA SER A 541 28.79 9.66 22.20
C SER A 541 27.74 8.86 22.96
N TRP A 542 26.56 8.65 22.36
CA TRP A 542 25.44 7.96 22.99
C TRP A 542 25.60 6.43 22.97
N TRP A 543 25.89 5.85 21.79
CA TRP A 543 25.87 4.40 21.62
C TRP A 543 27.27 3.77 21.46
N LYS A 544 28.36 4.57 21.55
CA LYS A 544 29.75 4.10 21.47
C LYS A 544 30.08 3.32 20.20
N ARG A 545 29.48 3.71 19.06
CA ARG A 545 29.72 3.12 17.73
C ARG A 545 30.39 4.16 16.82
N PRO A 546 31.68 3.96 16.46
CA PRO A 546 32.38 4.88 15.58
C PRO A 546 31.89 4.77 14.13
N TYR A 547 31.93 5.88 13.40
CA TYR A 547 31.63 5.96 11.98
C TYR A 547 32.83 6.47 11.19
N ASP A 548 33.09 5.84 10.03
CA ASP A 548 34.15 6.23 9.13
C ASP A 548 33.87 7.62 8.50
N ARG A 549 34.69 8.60 8.89
CA ARG A 549 34.55 9.99 8.43
C ARG A 549 34.87 10.17 6.96
N ASP A 550 35.71 9.35 6.38
CA ASP A 550 36.05 9.43 4.96
C ASP A 550 34.91 8.90 4.09
N VAL A 551 34.23 7.84 4.54
CA VAL A 551 33.00 7.38 3.90
C VAL A 551 31.90 8.43 4.00
N LEU A 552 31.69 9.03 5.17
CA LEU A 552 30.70 10.10 5.34
C LEU A 552 31.03 11.32 4.45
N ARG A 553 32.30 11.69 4.36
CA ARG A 553 32.73 12.78 3.47
C ARG A 553 32.47 12.49 2.00
N LYS A 554 32.68 11.23 1.56
CA LYS A 554 32.34 10.81 0.19
C LYS A 554 30.82 10.89 -0.07
N LEU A 555 30.01 10.48 0.90
CA LEU A 555 28.54 10.49 0.75
C LEU A 555 27.98 11.91 0.70
N TYR A 556 28.42 12.79 1.60
CA TYR A 556 27.80 14.10 1.82
C TYR A 556 28.62 15.30 1.28
N GLY A 557 29.83 15.07 0.81
CA GLY A 557 30.73 16.09 0.28
C GLY A 557 31.61 16.74 1.36
N ALA A 558 31.02 17.06 2.53
CA ALA A 558 31.74 17.64 3.67
C ALA A 558 31.09 17.18 4.99
N LEU A 559 31.84 17.17 6.08
CA LEU A 559 31.32 16.78 7.40
C LEU A 559 30.50 17.89 8.07
N ASP A 560 30.80 19.14 7.77
CA ASP A 560 30.04 20.30 8.20
C ASP A 560 28.80 20.59 7.32
N ALA A 561 28.62 19.81 6.24
CA ALA A 561 27.44 19.92 5.41
C ALA A 561 26.17 19.54 6.18
N ASN A 562 25.07 20.25 5.91
CA ASN A 562 23.76 19.85 6.39
C ASN A 562 23.35 18.53 5.74
N VAL A 563 22.93 17.54 6.54
CA VAL A 563 22.64 16.18 6.08
C VAL A 563 21.58 16.15 4.99
N LEU A 564 20.46 16.87 5.18
CA LEU A 564 19.34 16.84 4.23
C LEU A 564 19.68 17.59 2.94
N LEU A 565 20.33 18.75 3.01
CA LEU A 565 20.74 19.49 1.81
C LEU A 565 21.77 18.71 1.00
N ALA A 566 22.76 18.10 1.64
CA ALA A 566 23.75 17.27 0.96
C ALA A 566 23.12 16.01 0.36
N THR A 567 22.14 15.40 1.04
CA THR A 567 21.37 14.28 0.48
C THR A 567 20.53 14.73 -0.73
N ALA A 568 19.88 15.88 -0.63
CA ALA A 568 19.07 16.46 -1.71
C ALA A 568 19.89 16.74 -2.97
N GLU A 569 21.16 17.13 -2.80
CA GLU A 569 22.07 17.45 -3.91
C GLU A 569 22.73 16.18 -4.49
N ARG A 570 23.23 15.29 -3.62
CA ARG A 570 24.15 14.20 -3.98
C ARG A 570 23.55 12.81 -3.88
N GLY A 571 22.33 12.68 -3.34
CA GLY A 571 21.66 11.42 -3.09
C GLY A 571 21.30 10.67 -4.38
N LYS A 572 21.05 9.37 -4.24
CA LYS A 572 20.33 8.60 -5.25
C LYS A 572 18.89 9.14 -5.37
N PRO A 573 18.19 8.92 -6.48
CA PRO A 573 16.86 9.52 -6.69
C PRO A 573 15.86 9.28 -5.54
N HIS A 574 15.83 8.10 -4.94
CA HIS A 574 14.96 7.80 -3.80
C HIS A 574 15.41 8.52 -2.52
N GLU A 575 16.73 8.65 -2.29
CA GLU A 575 17.29 9.39 -1.16
C GLU A 575 17.00 10.90 -1.29
N GLN A 576 17.09 11.44 -2.52
CA GLN A 576 16.73 12.83 -2.81
C GLN A 576 15.26 13.11 -2.50
N ALA A 577 14.35 12.23 -2.96
CA ALA A 577 12.92 12.38 -2.69
C ALA A 577 12.60 12.37 -1.18
N ILE A 578 13.28 11.52 -0.40
CA ILE A 578 13.17 11.48 1.07
C ILE A 578 13.68 12.80 1.68
N ALA A 579 14.84 13.28 1.22
CA ALA A 579 15.39 14.55 1.70
C ALA A 579 14.47 15.72 1.35
N PHE A 580 13.90 15.78 0.14
CA PHE A 580 12.95 16.81 -0.27
C PHE A 580 11.71 16.80 0.65
N TYR A 581 11.16 15.61 0.92
CA TYR A 581 10.04 15.49 1.85
C TYR A 581 10.39 16.08 3.22
N ALA A 582 11.54 15.69 3.81
CA ALA A 582 11.96 16.15 5.13
C ALA A 582 12.27 17.67 5.16
N LEU A 583 12.89 18.22 4.10
CA LEU A 583 13.12 19.65 3.95
C LEU A 583 11.81 20.45 3.87
N GLY A 584 10.81 19.90 3.17
CA GLY A 584 9.47 20.48 3.11
C GLY A 584 8.75 20.47 4.45
N GLU A 585 8.78 19.33 5.18
CA GLU A 585 8.20 19.23 6.53
C GLU A 585 8.84 20.22 7.50
N ALA A 586 10.17 20.36 7.44
CA ALA A 586 10.92 21.31 8.26
C ALA A 586 10.74 22.77 7.80
N ARG A 587 10.05 23.02 6.69
CA ARG A 587 9.90 24.35 6.04
C ARG A 587 11.23 25.09 5.90
N MET A 588 12.27 24.38 5.50
CA MET A 588 13.63 24.91 5.38
C MET A 588 13.76 25.83 4.18
N LYS A 589 13.53 27.14 4.36
CA LYS A 589 13.54 28.15 3.28
C LYS A 589 14.81 28.12 2.45
N ARG A 590 16.00 27.98 3.06
CA ARG A 590 17.27 27.91 2.34
C ARG A 590 17.39 26.74 1.35
N ALA A 591 16.48 25.76 1.40
CA ALA A 591 16.43 24.67 0.43
C ALA A 591 15.69 25.05 -0.87
N ALA A 592 14.95 26.15 -0.90
CA ALA A 592 14.11 26.52 -2.04
C ALA A 592 14.86 26.61 -3.37
N PRO A 593 16.06 27.22 -3.47
CA PRO A 593 16.80 27.26 -4.74
C PRO A 593 17.18 25.87 -5.25
N LEU A 594 17.64 24.98 -4.35
CA LEU A 594 17.97 23.60 -4.71
C LEU A 594 16.73 22.85 -5.19
N LEU A 595 15.62 22.93 -4.46
CA LEU A 595 14.36 22.26 -4.81
C LEU A 595 13.78 22.75 -6.13
N ALA A 596 13.85 24.06 -6.38
CA ALA A 596 13.42 24.66 -7.65
C ALA A 596 14.22 24.12 -8.85
N GLY A 597 15.53 23.91 -8.69
CA GLY A 597 16.38 23.26 -9.69
C GLY A 597 16.03 21.77 -9.93
N GLN A 598 15.29 21.13 -9.02
CA GLN A 598 14.88 19.74 -9.16
C GLN A 598 13.48 19.56 -9.78
N LEU A 599 12.80 20.63 -10.17
CA LEU A 599 11.49 20.55 -10.83
C LEU A 599 11.56 20.00 -12.26
N THR A 600 12.75 19.88 -12.83
CA THR A 600 13.03 19.21 -14.12
C THR A 600 13.76 17.88 -13.94
N HIS A 601 13.72 17.29 -12.75
CA HIS A 601 14.40 16.04 -12.45
C HIS A 601 13.95 14.90 -13.39
N PRO A 602 14.87 14.06 -13.93
CA PRO A 602 14.54 13.03 -14.92
C PRO A 602 13.62 11.90 -14.39
N TYR A 603 13.45 11.80 -13.07
CA TYR A 603 12.46 10.94 -12.44
C TYR A 603 11.25 11.76 -12.00
N PRO A 604 10.08 11.65 -12.62
CA PRO A 604 8.89 12.43 -12.27
C PRO A 604 8.50 12.30 -10.79
N LEU A 605 8.66 11.11 -10.20
CA LEU A 605 8.41 10.93 -8.76
C LEU A 605 9.24 11.90 -7.91
N VAL A 606 10.54 12.03 -8.18
CA VAL A 606 11.45 12.95 -7.48
C VAL A 606 11.03 14.40 -7.70
N ARG A 607 10.68 14.76 -8.95
CA ARG A 607 10.13 16.08 -9.32
C ARG A 607 8.88 16.43 -8.50
N GLY A 608 7.97 15.47 -8.35
CA GLY A 608 6.76 15.61 -7.55
C GLY A 608 7.05 15.89 -6.06
N TYR A 609 8.06 15.24 -5.49
CA TYR A 609 8.48 15.52 -4.12
C TYR A 609 9.14 16.90 -3.97
N ALA A 610 9.96 17.32 -4.93
CA ALA A 610 10.54 18.67 -4.95
C ALA A 610 9.44 19.74 -4.98
N LYS A 611 8.44 19.58 -5.87
CA LYS A 611 7.30 20.51 -5.97
C LYS A 611 6.52 20.61 -4.65
N ARG A 612 6.19 19.48 -4.03
CA ARG A 612 5.48 19.47 -2.74
C ARG A 612 6.30 20.10 -1.62
N ALA A 613 7.61 19.90 -1.62
CA ALA A 613 8.50 20.54 -0.64
C ALA A 613 8.48 22.06 -0.80
N LEU A 614 8.53 22.57 -2.02
CA LEU A 614 8.39 24.01 -2.30
C LEU A 614 7.04 24.56 -1.85
N ASP A 615 5.94 23.85 -2.13
CA ASP A 615 4.60 24.24 -1.69
C ASP A 615 4.53 24.38 -0.15
N ARG A 616 5.15 23.45 0.58
CA ARG A 616 5.20 23.49 2.05
C ARG A 616 6.09 24.61 2.59
N ILE A 617 7.22 24.86 1.95
CA ILE A 617 8.16 25.93 2.33
C ILE A 617 7.52 27.30 2.11
N SER A 618 6.82 27.48 0.99
CA SER A 618 6.13 28.74 0.67
C SER A 618 4.85 28.95 1.48
N GLY A 619 4.25 27.86 2.00
CA GLY A 619 2.95 27.89 2.69
C GLY A 619 1.74 27.95 1.74
N ALA A 620 1.96 27.94 0.44
CA ALA A 620 0.96 27.95 -0.61
C ALA A 620 1.41 27.13 -1.83
N ALA A 621 0.47 26.75 -2.70
CA ALA A 621 0.81 26.10 -3.95
C ALA A 621 1.66 27.04 -4.84
N VAL A 622 2.89 26.63 -5.14
CA VAL A 622 3.79 27.34 -6.03
C VAL A 622 3.22 27.24 -7.46
N PRO A 623 3.05 28.36 -8.21
CA PRO A 623 2.38 28.38 -9.51
C PRO A 623 3.30 27.89 -10.64
N ILE A 624 3.87 26.69 -10.49
CA ILE A 624 4.73 26.04 -11.48
C ILE A 624 4.07 24.71 -11.87
N ASP A 625 3.70 24.61 -13.13
CA ASP A 625 3.17 23.36 -13.69
C ASP A 625 4.33 22.43 -14.07
N ILE A 626 4.51 21.37 -13.31
CA ILE A 626 5.57 20.37 -13.52
C ILE A 626 5.23 19.31 -14.59
N ASP A 627 4.05 19.36 -15.19
CA ASP A 627 3.65 18.55 -16.34
C ASP A 627 3.99 19.23 -17.68
N GLY A 628 4.44 20.51 -17.64
CA GLY A 628 4.84 21.29 -18.78
C GLY A 628 6.22 20.93 -19.36
N ASP A 629 6.66 21.69 -20.34
CA ASP A 629 8.00 21.57 -20.93
C ASP A 629 9.10 21.95 -19.93
N ASP A 630 10.21 21.21 -19.94
CA ASP A 630 11.31 21.40 -18.98
C ASP A 630 11.91 22.83 -19.03
N ALA A 631 11.96 23.47 -20.22
CA ALA A 631 12.46 24.84 -20.35
C ALA A 631 11.49 25.86 -19.71
N LEU A 632 10.18 25.66 -19.88
CA LEU A 632 9.15 26.47 -19.24
C LEU A 632 9.15 26.30 -17.73
N ILE A 633 9.28 25.06 -17.23
CA ILE A 633 9.42 24.76 -15.80
C ILE A 633 10.64 25.49 -15.22
N ALA A 634 11.80 25.39 -15.88
CA ALA A 634 13.03 26.03 -15.40
C ALA A 634 12.91 27.56 -15.39
N ALA A 635 12.28 28.16 -16.41
CA ALA A 635 12.03 29.60 -16.46
C ALA A 635 11.10 30.06 -15.33
N ALA A 636 9.96 29.38 -15.14
CA ALA A 636 9.01 29.68 -14.08
C ALA A 636 9.61 29.49 -12.67
N ALA A 637 10.46 28.47 -12.48
CA ALA A 637 11.18 28.24 -11.23
C ALA A 637 12.15 29.40 -10.92
N LYS A 638 12.88 29.89 -11.92
CA LYS A 638 13.79 31.05 -11.78
C LYS A 638 13.02 32.32 -11.43
N GLU A 639 11.93 32.59 -12.13
CA GLU A 639 11.07 33.75 -11.87
C GLU A 639 10.49 33.71 -10.45
N TRP A 640 9.98 32.56 -10.05
CA TRP A 640 9.42 32.36 -8.71
C TRP A 640 10.46 32.66 -7.61
N LEU A 641 11.69 32.18 -7.78
CA LEU A 641 12.80 32.44 -6.83
C LEU A 641 13.14 33.92 -6.69
N LEU A 642 13.03 34.72 -7.77
CA LEU A 642 13.29 36.17 -7.71
C LEU A 642 12.25 36.88 -6.82
N GLY A 643 11.04 36.39 -6.77
CA GLY A 643 9.97 36.93 -5.92
C GLY A 643 9.95 36.36 -4.48
N HIS A 644 10.75 35.33 -4.21
CA HIS A 644 10.76 34.58 -2.93
C HIS A 644 12.21 34.28 -2.50
N PRO A 645 13.03 35.31 -2.21
CA PRO A 645 14.46 35.17 -1.87
C PRO A 645 14.70 34.46 -0.53
#